data_84262e9c519b3c5df7eef1d6916d7d1b
#
_entry.id   84262e9c519b3c5df7eef1d6916d7d1b
#
_cell.length_a   1.000
_cell.length_b   1.000
_cell.length_c   1.000
_cell.angle_alpha   90.00
_cell.angle_beta   90.00
_cell.angle_gamma   90.00
#
_symmetry.space_group_name_H-M   'P 1'
#
loop_
_entity.id
_entity.type
_entity.pdbx_description
1 polymer ?
#
loop_
_entity_poly.entity_id
_entity_poly.type
_entity_poly.pdbx_seq_one_letter_code
_entity_poly.pdbx_strand_id
1 'polypeptide(L)'
;VERRIALAESYQRDLGNPIRLTHHEVWEVDDFEERLRKGGKYIYGQTGLPIATQNLTAEEAQWMLNEQLLVMSDHAYAVTRYGYVTDEEGVIRRFTFRLAQLILFNVISDLENLDAAIEIQILKARQLGMTTLVELLIMFRIIFSNGVNAIIASADRQKSKMMGKKLLMGYDMLPIWLRPQYTSRVETENGELTFGQLNSGVYVQHGNQMSGIARGSTPTLYHLSECASFTNAKEQIEASLFKAVHASPSIFGILESTGEGDEGWWAETWHYSKANWASRTCRLCPIFFPWVIGRDLYPKPAWLKMRPVPEAFYEHRLPDTQEHVARVEAYIANTPLLSKQLGPRWTMPLEQQWFWEVGHEEHKAKGMEGIWFQEMAGDDIEALQRSQESVFGHDVMVEVENAAQQTFQAFGISGQSIEDHHEPPTEDIDYGTSDKPRQREIVTFNSNRGDSYRWELIPLHHDMQYVNSLKTKPDAFREYANGKLMVFCPPAPGIDYSIGVDTSNGMGEDSTVICVTAPASRRGQPDIQVAEFRSAYVSHVEAYAFIMCIAAYYSRYMEDSTPHRNPIVGVEQIASVGDVAQVQMRKMGYTRFPSFIRYDGKDLKKQKSKKIGWYTNVWSRPILVDSFVHSVQNGWYVINSPWLIDECKHFEVHYTASGKEKKEHEEGEHDDGLFAAAISEIIVNDLKSMTERSKKRFGAADQQALPPINVEKYAGNVFSTKRDGNRAISMSDIIYSSTAELDRWR
;
A
#
# COMPACT_ATOMS: atom_id res chain seq x y z
N VAL A 1 -32.89 17.67 14.90
CA VAL A 1 -31.88 16.61 15.13
C VAL A 1 -32.32 15.73 16.30
N GLU A 2 -32.51 16.29 17.54
CA GLU A 2 -32.90 15.53 18.72
C GLU A 2 -34.20 14.74 18.54
N ARG A 3 -35.17 15.29 17.81
CA ARG A 3 -36.44 14.63 17.50
C ARG A 3 -36.24 13.43 16.53
N ARG A 4 -35.34 13.56 15.57
CA ARG A 4 -35.00 12.46 14.62
C ARG A 4 -34.18 11.36 15.30
N ILE A 5 -33.25 11.73 16.18
CA ILE A 5 -32.51 10.76 17.00
C ILE A 5 -33.45 10.00 17.93
N ALA A 6 -34.30 10.73 18.66
CA ALA A 6 -35.30 10.10 19.54
C ALA A 6 -36.28 9.19 18.77
N LEU A 7 -36.60 9.54 17.52
CA LEU A 7 -37.43 8.73 16.65
C LEU A 7 -36.70 7.45 16.24
N ALA A 8 -35.45 7.56 15.78
CA ALA A 8 -34.62 6.42 15.42
C ALA A 8 -34.35 5.49 16.63
N GLU A 9 -34.09 6.07 17.82
CA GLU A 9 -33.93 5.32 19.06
C GLU A 9 -35.25 4.67 19.56
N SER A 10 -36.41 5.30 19.32
CA SER A 10 -37.71 4.71 19.65
C SER A 10 -37.98 3.53 18.75
N TYR A 11 -37.66 3.61 17.43
CA TYR A 11 -37.77 2.50 16.51
C TYR A 11 -36.82 1.33 16.85
N GLN A 12 -35.64 1.61 17.36
CA GLN A 12 -34.72 0.56 17.84
C GLN A 12 -35.21 -0.13 19.12
N ARG A 13 -35.84 0.60 20.05
CA ARG A 13 -36.40 0.03 21.29
C ARG A 13 -37.63 -0.84 21.02
N ASP A 14 -38.44 -0.46 20.05
CA ASP A 14 -39.64 -1.19 19.68
C ASP A 14 -39.33 -2.49 18.87
N LEU A 15 -38.09 -2.65 18.40
CA LEU A 15 -37.61 -3.85 17.70
C LEU A 15 -37.38 -5.07 18.61
N GLY A 16 -37.33 -4.91 19.92
CA GLY A 16 -37.33 -6.00 20.89
C GLY A 16 -38.72 -6.58 21.17
N ASN A 17 -39.78 -5.88 20.80
CA ASN A 17 -41.15 -6.37 20.73
C ASN A 17 -41.59 -6.39 19.28
N PRO A 18 -42.39 -7.36 18.85
CA PRO A 18 -43.02 -7.29 17.53
C PRO A 18 -43.69 -5.91 17.46
N ILE A 19 -43.25 -5.11 16.51
CA ILE A 19 -43.80 -3.77 16.26
C ILE A 19 -45.30 -3.89 16.39
N ARG A 20 -45.91 -3.30 17.40
CA ARG A 20 -47.32 -3.07 17.37
C ARG A 20 -47.56 -2.18 16.18
N LEU A 21 -48.05 -2.82 15.11
CA LEU A 21 -48.38 -2.09 13.91
C LEU A 21 -49.32 -0.99 14.34
N THR A 22 -49.05 0.23 13.99
CA THR A 22 -49.94 1.35 14.08
C THR A 22 -51.20 1.10 13.24
N HIS A 23 -52.09 1.98 13.05
CA HIS A 23 -53.34 1.87 12.29
C HIS A 23 -53.27 1.06 10.97
N HIS A 24 -52.04 0.77 10.43
CA HIS A 24 -51.79 -0.07 9.27
C HIS A 24 -51.84 -1.55 9.50
N GLU A 25 -51.62 -1.95 10.74
CA GLU A 25 -51.66 -3.35 11.13
C GLU A 25 -53.06 -3.90 11.10
N VAL A 26 -54.00 -3.03 11.22
CA VAL A 26 -55.41 -3.35 11.10
C VAL A 26 -55.80 -3.60 9.63
N TRP A 27 -55.02 -3.06 8.69
CA TRP A 27 -55.14 -3.41 7.28
C TRP A 27 -54.10 -4.47 7.00
N GLU A 28 -54.48 -5.73 7.06
CA GLU A 28 -53.59 -6.81 6.65
C GLU A 28 -52.87 -6.37 5.39
N VAL A 29 -51.59 -6.05 5.54
CA VAL A 29 -50.79 -5.41 4.47
C VAL A 29 -50.90 -6.22 3.18
N ASP A 30 -50.99 -7.54 3.32
CA ASP A 30 -51.16 -8.46 2.22
C ASP A 30 -52.52 -8.26 1.51
N ASP A 31 -53.61 -8.04 2.23
CA ASP A 31 -54.93 -7.76 1.64
C ASP A 31 -54.98 -6.40 0.95
N PHE A 32 -54.36 -5.37 1.55
CA PHE A 32 -54.26 -4.06 0.95
C PHE A 32 -53.46 -4.09 -0.36
N GLU A 33 -52.28 -4.71 -0.36
CA GLU A 33 -51.47 -4.88 -1.58
C GLU A 33 -52.18 -5.77 -2.62
N GLU A 34 -52.84 -6.83 -2.22
CA GLU A 34 -53.60 -7.68 -3.13
C GLU A 34 -54.77 -6.93 -3.77
N ARG A 35 -55.49 -6.12 -3.00
CA ARG A 35 -56.55 -5.26 -3.52
C ARG A 35 -56.01 -4.20 -4.51
N LEU A 36 -54.85 -3.62 -4.20
CA LEU A 36 -54.19 -2.68 -5.12
C LEU A 36 -53.75 -3.38 -6.42
N ARG A 37 -53.21 -4.58 -6.34
CA ARG A 37 -52.84 -5.39 -7.52
C ARG A 37 -54.04 -5.80 -8.37
N LYS A 38 -55.16 -6.16 -7.77
CA LYS A 38 -56.39 -6.52 -8.47
C LYS A 38 -57.08 -5.35 -9.11
N GLY A 39 -56.86 -4.13 -8.65
CA GLY A 39 -57.44 -2.88 -9.19
C GLY A 39 -56.91 -2.44 -10.54
N GLY A 40 -55.81 -2.98 -11.03
CA GLY A 40 -55.40 -3.07 -12.42
C GLY A 40 -54.89 -1.82 -13.13
N LYS A 41 -55.02 -0.59 -12.62
CA LYS A 41 -54.45 0.62 -13.21
C LYS A 41 -53.91 1.55 -12.16
N TYR A 42 -52.59 1.71 -12.18
CA TYR A 42 -51.93 2.78 -11.43
C TYR A 42 -51.72 4.00 -12.32
N ILE A 43 -52.06 5.17 -11.80
CA ILE A 43 -51.62 6.43 -12.35
C ILE A 43 -50.45 6.91 -11.51
N TYR A 44 -49.32 7.20 -12.16
CA TYR A 44 -48.19 7.79 -11.49
C TYR A 44 -48.37 9.28 -11.34
N GLY A 45 -48.38 9.80 -10.12
CA GLY A 45 -48.50 11.22 -9.83
C GLY A 45 -47.25 11.99 -10.22
N GLN A 46 -47.25 13.31 -9.98
CA GLN A 46 -46.08 14.19 -10.20
C GLN A 46 -44.85 13.76 -9.40
N THR A 47 -45.03 13.04 -8.32
CA THR A 47 -43.96 12.46 -7.49
C THR A 47 -43.32 11.16 -8.07
N GLY A 48 -43.83 10.68 -9.22
CA GLY A 48 -43.43 9.41 -9.81
C GLY A 48 -43.98 8.19 -9.05
N LEU A 49 -44.66 8.36 -7.92
CA LEU A 49 -45.25 7.31 -7.14
C LEU A 49 -46.61 6.88 -7.69
N PRO A 50 -46.97 5.57 -7.54
CA PRO A 50 -48.26 5.09 -7.99
C PRO A 50 -49.38 5.67 -7.12
N ILE A 51 -50.41 6.20 -7.78
CA ILE A 51 -51.68 6.58 -7.17
C ILE A 51 -52.70 5.53 -7.57
N ALA A 52 -53.24 4.79 -6.60
CA ALA A 52 -54.35 3.88 -6.87
C ALA A 52 -55.63 4.67 -7.08
N THR A 53 -56.27 4.52 -8.25
CA THR A 53 -57.50 5.23 -8.60
C THR A 53 -58.74 4.40 -8.32
N GLN A 54 -58.60 3.11 -7.95
CA GLN A 54 -59.71 2.21 -7.76
C GLN A 54 -59.46 1.30 -6.55
N ASN A 55 -60.54 0.90 -5.87
CA ASN A 55 -60.56 0.00 -4.71
C ASN A 55 -59.94 0.52 -3.42
N LEU A 56 -59.76 1.81 -3.26
CA LEU A 56 -59.36 2.43 -1.99
C LEU A 56 -60.53 3.26 -1.43
N THR A 57 -60.65 3.20 -0.08
CA THR A 57 -61.49 4.21 0.61
C THR A 57 -60.75 5.56 0.66
N ALA A 58 -61.47 6.64 0.93
CA ALA A 58 -60.88 7.97 1.05
C ALA A 58 -59.84 8.01 2.19
N GLU A 59 -60.06 7.27 3.27
CA GLU A 59 -59.16 7.18 4.39
C GLU A 59 -57.85 6.43 4.00
N GLU A 60 -57.97 5.33 3.27
CA GLU A 60 -56.83 4.59 2.73
C GLU A 60 -55.97 5.42 1.80
N ALA A 61 -56.59 6.14 0.89
CA ALA A 61 -55.92 7.02 -0.04
C ALA A 61 -55.17 8.17 0.67
N GLN A 62 -55.82 8.76 1.70
CA GLN A 62 -55.22 9.83 2.50
C GLN A 62 -54.05 9.29 3.32
N TRP A 63 -54.21 8.10 3.92
CA TRP A 63 -53.14 7.45 4.64
C TRP A 63 -51.94 7.17 3.73
N MET A 64 -52.14 6.59 2.56
CA MET A 64 -51.08 6.27 1.60
C MET A 64 -50.30 7.53 1.21
N LEU A 65 -51.03 8.63 0.96
CA LEU A 65 -50.43 9.93 0.63
C LEU A 65 -49.57 10.45 1.82
N ASN A 66 -50.11 10.42 3.03
CA ASN A 66 -49.40 10.85 4.24
C ASN A 66 -48.13 10.01 4.47
N GLU A 67 -48.23 8.71 4.27
CA GLU A 67 -47.09 7.80 4.42
C GLU A 67 -46.01 8.05 3.35
N GLN A 68 -46.42 8.27 2.10
CA GLN A 68 -45.49 8.67 1.03
C GLN A 68 -44.75 9.97 1.39
N LEU A 69 -45.47 10.97 1.89
CA LEU A 69 -44.86 12.24 2.31
C LEU A 69 -43.93 12.08 3.50
N LEU A 70 -44.24 11.20 4.46
CA LEU A 70 -43.41 10.93 5.60
C LEU A 70 -42.11 10.23 5.19
N VAL A 71 -42.22 9.21 4.34
CA VAL A 71 -41.04 8.47 3.79
C VAL A 71 -40.15 9.40 2.96
N MET A 72 -40.73 10.33 2.20
CA MET A 72 -39.94 11.33 1.43
C MET A 72 -39.24 12.37 2.32
N SER A 73 -39.84 12.73 3.46
CA SER A 73 -39.35 13.80 4.34
C SER A 73 -38.43 13.30 5.44
N ASP A 74 -38.49 12.02 5.83
CA ASP A 74 -37.73 11.46 6.92
C ASP A 74 -37.03 10.15 6.50
N HIS A 75 -35.74 10.27 6.17
CA HIS A 75 -34.94 9.13 5.73
C HIS A 75 -34.72 8.09 6.83
N ALA A 76 -34.71 8.47 8.13
CA ALA A 76 -34.61 7.51 9.23
C ALA A 76 -35.87 6.63 9.29
N TYR A 77 -37.03 7.28 9.17
CA TYR A 77 -38.30 6.57 9.07
C TYR A 77 -38.32 5.63 7.85
N ALA A 78 -37.97 6.16 6.68
CA ALA A 78 -37.95 5.40 5.45
C ALA A 78 -37.11 4.12 5.55
N VAL A 79 -35.88 4.26 6.03
CA VAL A 79 -34.93 3.13 6.15
C VAL A 79 -35.37 2.11 7.17
N THR A 80 -35.88 2.55 8.34
CA THR A 80 -36.31 1.61 9.39
C THR A 80 -37.65 0.95 9.10
N ARG A 81 -38.55 1.65 8.42
CA ARG A 81 -39.89 1.15 8.13
C ARG A 81 -39.94 0.27 6.88
N TYR A 82 -39.22 0.66 5.82
CA TYR A 82 -39.28 0.05 4.49
C TYR A 82 -37.94 -0.46 3.98
N GLY A 83 -36.84 -0.28 4.73
CA GLY A 83 -35.56 -0.86 4.40
C GLY A 83 -35.52 -2.36 4.76
N TYR A 84 -35.02 -3.17 3.85
CA TYR A 84 -34.77 -4.58 4.05
C TYR A 84 -33.33 -4.93 3.72
N VAL A 85 -32.79 -5.88 4.46
CA VAL A 85 -31.43 -6.36 4.31
C VAL A 85 -31.39 -7.86 4.41
N THR A 86 -30.45 -8.49 3.75
CA THR A 86 -30.13 -9.90 3.98
C THR A 86 -29.14 -9.99 5.12
N ASP A 87 -29.47 -10.72 6.17
CA ASP A 87 -28.57 -10.95 7.28
C ASP A 87 -27.48 -11.99 6.93
N GLU A 88 -26.61 -12.29 7.89
CA GLU A 88 -25.52 -13.24 7.71
C GLU A 88 -25.96 -14.69 7.50
N GLU A 89 -27.22 -15.02 7.90
CA GLU A 89 -27.84 -16.33 7.72
C GLU A 89 -28.55 -16.43 6.35
N GLY A 90 -28.51 -15.36 5.54
CA GLY A 90 -29.20 -15.28 4.25
C GLY A 90 -30.71 -14.98 4.39
N VAL A 91 -31.17 -14.60 5.57
CA VAL A 91 -32.57 -14.28 5.83
C VAL A 91 -32.83 -12.79 5.58
N ILE A 92 -33.90 -12.48 4.84
CA ILE A 92 -34.32 -11.10 4.62
C ILE A 92 -35.02 -10.59 5.87
N ARG A 93 -34.50 -9.50 6.43
CA ARG A 93 -35.02 -8.84 7.63
C ARG A 93 -35.18 -7.36 7.40
N ARG A 94 -36.03 -6.70 8.20
CA ARG A 94 -36.08 -5.25 8.22
C ARG A 94 -34.76 -4.68 8.71
N PHE A 95 -34.39 -3.54 8.13
CA PHE A 95 -33.20 -2.83 8.54
C PHE A 95 -33.36 -2.26 9.95
N THR A 96 -32.35 -2.43 10.75
CA THR A 96 -32.22 -1.83 12.08
C THR A 96 -30.87 -1.14 12.17
N PHE A 97 -30.84 0.07 12.70
CA PHE A 97 -29.57 0.78 12.87
C PHE A 97 -28.67 0.08 13.89
N ARG A 98 -27.45 -0.23 13.47
CA ARG A 98 -26.35 -0.49 14.38
C ARG A 98 -25.79 0.84 14.90
N LEU A 99 -25.10 0.83 16.03
CA LEU A 99 -24.57 2.06 16.64
C LEU A 99 -23.70 2.87 15.65
N ALA A 100 -22.79 2.22 14.94
CA ALA A 100 -21.96 2.88 13.94
C ALA A 100 -22.77 3.56 12.82
N GLN A 101 -23.82 2.89 12.35
CA GLN A 101 -24.74 3.43 11.33
C GLN A 101 -25.57 4.61 11.87
N LEU A 102 -25.99 4.54 13.13
CA LEU A 102 -26.71 5.64 13.76
C LEU A 102 -25.82 6.88 13.91
N ILE A 103 -24.56 6.69 14.30
CA ILE A 103 -23.59 7.78 14.37
C ILE A 103 -23.40 8.44 13.00
N LEU A 104 -23.19 7.64 11.95
CA LEU A 104 -23.07 8.15 10.57
C LEU A 104 -24.33 8.91 10.15
N PHE A 105 -25.51 8.35 10.43
CA PHE A 105 -26.78 8.99 10.10
C PHE A 105 -26.94 10.34 10.80
N ASN A 106 -26.51 10.46 12.07
CA ASN A 106 -26.54 11.72 12.80
C ASN A 106 -25.61 12.77 12.15
N VAL A 107 -24.41 12.39 11.71
CA VAL A 107 -23.52 13.31 10.96
C VAL A 107 -24.15 13.76 9.65
N ILE A 108 -24.76 12.84 8.91
CA ILE A 108 -25.50 13.16 7.69
C ILE A 108 -26.58 14.19 7.99
N SER A 109 -27.40 13.95 9.03
CA SER A 109 -28.48 14.87 9.43
C SER A 109 -27.96 16.23 9.90
N ASP A 110 -26.82 16.28 10.59
CA ASP A 110 -26.20 17.54 11.01
C ASP A 110 -25.73 18.35 9.79
N LEU A 111 -25.16 17.71 8.76
CA LEU A 111 -24.76 18.37 7.52
C LEU A 111 -25.98 18.84 6.71
N GLU A 112 -27.05 18.05 6.64
CA GLU A 112 -28.33 18.47 6.02
C GLU A 112 -28.93 19.71 6.69
N ASN A 113 -28.89 19.74 8.03
CA ASN A 113 -29.42 20.90 8.79
C ASN A 113 -28.58 22.17 8.60
N LEU A 114 -27.32 22.05 8.22
CA LEU A 114 -26.43 23.16 7.89
C LEU A 114 -26.56 23.60 6.41
N ASP A 115 -27.43 22.99 5.64
CA ASP A 115 -27.52 23.17 4.16
C ASP A 115 -26.16 23.00 3.48
N ALA A 116 -25.38 22.04 3.98
CA ALA A 116 -24.04 21.73 3.48
C ALA A 116 -24.07 20.48 2.60
N ALA A 117 -23.17 20.42 1.64
CA ALA A 117 -22.91 19.19 0.89
C ALA A 117 -22.52 18.07 1.85
N ILE A 118 -23.09 16.89 1.66
CA ILE A 118 -22.75 15.69 2.42
C ILE A 118 -21.68 14.97 1.64
N GLU A 119 -20.42 15.17 1.99
CA GLU A 119 -19.29 14.49 1.39
C GLU A 119 -18.41 13.94 2.53
N ILE A 120 -18.47 12.64 2.75
CA ILE A 120 -17.89 12.00 3.93
C ILE A 120 -16.86 10.95 3.50
N GLN A 121 -15.68 11.00 4.12
CA GLN A 121 -14.65 9.96 4.05
C GLN A 121 -14.72 9.10 5.32
N ILE A 122 -15.01 7.83 5.15
CA ILE A 122 -15.16 6.88 6.26
C ILE A 122 -13.98 5.91 6.26
N LEU A 123 -13.09 6.07 7.22
CA LEU A 123 -12.11 5.05 7.58
C LEU A 123 -12.71 4.20 8.70
N LYS A 124 -12.69 2.90 8.57
CA LYS A 124 -13.46 2.03 9.49
C LYS A 124 -12.84 0.66 9.69
N ALA A 125 -13.11 0.06 10.83
CA ALA A 125 -12.97 -1.38 11.00
C ALA A 125 -13.94 -2.16 10.10
N ARG A 126 -13.66 -3.42 9.89
CA ARG A 126 -14.43 -4.29 8.97
C ARG A 126 -15.86 -4.54 9.46
N GLN A 127 -16.79 -4.78 8.52
CA GLN A 127 -18.17 -5.27 8.73
C GLN A 127 -19.10 -4.40 9.59
N LEU A 128 -18.86 -3.12 9.77
CA LEU A 128 -19.78 -2.24 10.52
C LEU A 128 -21.10 -1.91 9.80
N GLY A 129 -21.28 -2.40 8.59
CA GLY A 129 -22.54 -2.32 7.82
C GLY A 129 -22.78 -0.96 7.16
N MET A 130 -21.74 -0.13 6.97
CA MET A 130 -21.86 1.22 6.36
C MET A 130 -22.40 1.16 4.95
N THR A 131 -21.83 0.30 4.11
CA THR A 131 -22.27 0.08 2.72
C THR A 131 -23.79 -0.12 2.63
N THR A 132 -24.35 -0.96 3.51
CA THR A 132 -25.77 -1.28 3.50
C THR A 132 -26.66 -0.07 3.82
N LEU A 133 -26.28 0.74 4.82
CA LEU A 133 -27.00 1.96 5.15
C LEU A 133 -26.95 2.96 4.00
N VAL A 134 -25.76 3.19 3.44
CA VAL A 134 -25.55 4.18 2.36
C VAL A 134 -26.36 3.79 1.11
N GLU A 135 -26.39 2.51 0.75
CA GLU A 135 -27.19 2.05 -0.39
C GLU A 135 -28.69 2.23 -0.18
N LEU A 136 -29.20 1.96 1.03
CA LEU A 136 -30.60 2.26 1.35
C LEU A 136 -30.89 3.76 1.27
N LEU A 137 -30.01 4.61 1.79
CA LEU A 137 -30.17 6.06 1.72
C LEU A 137 -30.15 6.56 0.28
N ILE A 138 -29.26 6.03 -0.58
CA ILE A 138 -29.22 6.36 -2.00
C ILE A 138 -30.52 5.90 -2.68
N MET A 139 -30.95 4.67 -2.41
CA MET A 139 -32.20 4.13 -2.97
C MET A 139 -33.38 5.05 -2.68
N PHE A 140 -33.59 5.43 -1.40
CA PHE A 140 -34.71 6.32 -1.04
C PHE A 140 -34.58 7.70 -1.67
N ARG A 141 -33.37 8.24 -1.85
CA ARG A 141 -33.17 9.53 -2.52
C ARG A 141 -33.51 9.47 -4.01
N ILE A 142 -33.09 8.42 -4.72
CA ILE A 142 -33.35 8.34 -6.18
C ILE A 142 -34.81 8.05 -6.51
N ILE A 143 -35.55 7.34 -5.64
CA ILE A 143 -36.96 7.00 -5.91
C ILE A 143 -37.94 8.12 -5.52
N PHE A 144 -37.51 9.10 -4.72
CA PHE A 144 -38.37 10.18 -4.23
C PHE A 144 -37.92 11.58 -4.67
N SER A 145 -36.87 11.70 -5.49
CA SER A 145 -36.35 12.99 -5.94
C SER A 145 -36.27 13.07 -7.45
N ASN A 146 -36.51 14.27 -7.98
CA ASN A 146 -36.38 14.53 -9.40
C ASN A 146 -34.96 14.96 -9.79
N GLY A 147 -34.47 14.48 -10.93
CA GLY A 147 -33.18 14.88 -11.50
C GLY A 147 -31.97 14.41 -10.73
N VAL A 148 -32.09 13.33 -9.96
CA VAL A 148 -31.03 12.81 -9.10
C VAL A 148 -30.37 11.60 -9.76
N ASN A 149 -29.07 11.71 -10.03
CA ASN A 149 -28.25 10.63 -10.56
C ASN A 149 -27.23 10.17 -9.52
N ALA A 150 -27.25 8.87 -9.26
CA ALA A 150 -26.34 8.23 -8.32
C ALA A 150 -25.32 7.34 -9.05
N ILE A 151 -24.09 7.31 -8.54
CA ILE A 151 -23.06 6.35 -8.92
C ILE A 151 -22.66 5.55 -7.70
N ILE A 152 -22.66 4.22 -7.83
CA ILE A 152 -22.11 3.31 -6.82
C ILE A 152 -20.98 2.51 -7.45
N ALA A 153 -19.84 2.41 -6.75
CA ALA A 153 -18.69 1.69 -7.25
C ALA A 153 -17.86 1.09 -6.09
N SER A 154 -17.14 0.02 -6.40
CA SER A 154 -16.07 -0.52 -5.56
C SER A 154 -14.85 -0.80 -6.43
N ALA A 155 -13.69 -1.04 -5.82
CA ALA A 155 -12.48 -1.41 -6.55
C ALA A 155 -12.68 -2.68 -7.40
N ASP A 156 -13.38 -3.66 -6.86
CA ASP A 156 -13.66 -4.94 -7.51
C ASP A 156 -15.04 -4.96 -8.19
N ARG A 157 -15.11 -5.55 -9.40
CA ARG A 157 -16.36 -5.70 -10.18
C ARG A 157 -17.43 -6.52 -9.47
N GLN A 158 -17.02 -7.61 -8.80
CA GLN A 158 -17.99 -8.47 -8.12
C GLN A 158 -18.58 -7.77 -6.91
N LYS A 159 -17.76 -7.02 -6.17
CA LYS A 159 -18.20 -6.20 -5.05
C LYS A 159 -19.15 -5.10 -5.49
N SER A 160 -18.84 -4.38 -6.58
CA SER A 160 -19.75 -3.39 -7.19
C SER A 160 -21.09 -4.02 -7.57
N LYS A 161 -21.09 -5.20 -8.20
CA LYS A 161 -22.31 -5.94 -8.52
C LYS A 161 -23.10 -6.34 -7.27
N MET A 162 -22.41 -6.71 -6.17
CA MET A 162 -23.08 -7.04 -4.90
C MET A 162 -23.74 -5.81 -4.27
N MET A 163 -23.10 -4.62 -4.36
CA MET A 163 -23.68 -3.36 -3.93
C MET A 163 -24.97 -3.08 -4.72
N GLY A 164 -24.91 -3.14 -6.05
CA GLY A 164 -26.08 -2.99 -6.91
C GLY A 164 -27.21 -3.97 -6.57
N LYS A 165 -26.89 -5.23 -6.30
CA LYS A 165 -27.91 -6.24 -5.90
C LYS A 165 -28.57 -5.89 -4.57
N LYS A 166 -27.84 -5.39 -3.58
CA LYS A 166 -28.42 -4.95 -2.29
C LYS A 166 -29.39 -3.80 -2.50
N LEU A 167 -29.03 -2.80 -3.30
CA LEU A 167 -29.90 -1.69 -3.63
C LEU A 167 -31.18 -2.15 -4.36
N LEU A 168 -31.03 -3.02 -5.37
CA LEU A 168 -32.17 -3.59 -6.09
C LEU A 168 -33.08 -4.41 -5.20
N MET A 169 -32.52 -5.20 -4.28
CA MET A 169 -33.31 -5.95 -3.28
C MET A 169 -34.12 -4.98 -2.42
N GLY A 170 -33.50 -3.90 -1.92
CA GLY A 170 -34.21 -2.87 -1.15
C GLY A 170 -35.39 -2.29 -1.95
N TYR A 171 -35.19 -1.98 -3.23
CA TYR A 171 -36.25 -1.50 -4.11
C TYR A 171 -37.36 -2.55 -4.32
N ASP A 172 -37.01 -3.82 -4.54
CA ASP A 172 -38.00 -4.89 -4.77
C ASP A 172 -38.85 -5.19 -3.53
N MET A 173 -38.30 -4.97 -2.34
CA MET A 173 -39.00 -5.16 -1.08
C MET A 173 -39.96 -4.00 -0.72
N LEU A 174 -39.91 -2.88 -1.46
CA LEU A 174 -40.84 -1.79 -1.24
C LEU A 174 -42.28 -2.20 -1.60
N PRO A 175 -43.28 -1.78 -0.83
CA PRO A 175 -44.66 -1.98 -1.20
C PRO A 175 -44.95 -1.29 -2.53
N ILE A 176 -45.89 -1.83 -3.29
CA ILE A 176 -46.17 -1.40 -4.66
C ILE A 176 -46.51 0.11 -4.77
N TRP A 177 -47.16 0.65 -3.75
CA TRP A 177 -47.57 2.05 -3.68
C TRP A 177 -46.44 3.03 -3.29
N LEU A 178 -45.29 2.51 -2.86
CA LEU A 178 -44.03 3.26 -2.65
C LEU A 178 -43.01 3.04 -3.79
N ARG A 179 -43.32 2.20 -4.76
CA ARG A 179 -42.40 1.77 -5.80
C ARG A 179 -42.66 2.49 -7.12
N PRO A 180 -41.88 3.54 -7.48
CA PRO A 180 -42.02 4.17 -8.79
C PRO A 180 -41.68 3.18 -9.91
N GLN A 181 -42.32 3.35 -11.08
CA GLN A 181 -42.04 2.51 -12.22
C GLN A 181 -40.65 2.84 -12.79
N TYR A 182 -39.79 1.83 -12.89
CA TYR A 182 -38.51 1.99 -13.54
C TYR A 182 -38.66 1.98 -15.07
N THR A 183 -37.75 2.72 -15.74
CA THR A 183 -37.64 2.76 -17.21
C THR A 183 -36.64 1.75 -17.71
N SER A 184 -35.49 1.62 -17.00
CA SER A 184 -34.47 0.62 -17.26
C SER A 184 -34.04 -0.05 -15.98
N ARG A 185 -33.76 -1.34 -16.07
CA ARG A 185 -33.22 -2.16 -14.99
C ARG A 185 -32.24 -3.17 -15.57
N VAL A 186 -30.98 -3.04 -15.24
CA VAL A 186 -29.90 -3.92 -15.68
C VAL A 186 -29.17 -4.47 -14.46
N GLU A 187 -29.10 -5.79 -14.33
CA GLU A 187 -28.52 -6.50 -13.17
C GLU A 187 -27.12 -7.07 -13.47
N THR A 188 -26.37 -6.44 -14.36
CA THR A 188 -25.02 -6.83 -14.75
C THR A 188 -23.95 -6.09 -13.94
N GLU A 189 -22.69 -6.25 -14.33
CA GLU A 189 -21.55 -5.54 -13.75
C GLU A 189 -21.63 -4.03 -13.93
N ASN A 190 -22.25 -3.58 -15.04
CA ASN A 190 -22.62 -2.19 -15.30
C ASN A 190 -24.13 -2.07 -15.10
N GLY A 191 -24.57 -2.31 -13.88
CA GLY A 191 -25.98 -2.31 -13.53
C GLY A 191 -26.57 -0.92 -13.55
N GLU A 192 -27.86 -0.82 -13.83
CA GLU A 192 -28.59 0.45 -13.72
C GLU A 192 -30.03 0.23 -13.26
N LEU A 193 -30.54 1.20 -12.54
CA LEU A 193 -31.95 1.34 -12.24
C LEU A 193 -32.34 2.80 -12.48
N THR A 194 -33.17 3.05 -13.49
CA THR A 194 -33.55 4.40 -13.88
C THR A 194 -35.04 4.62 -13.89
N PHE A 195 -35.46 5.83 -13.58
CA PHE A 195 -36.85 6.28 -13.48
C PHE A 195 -37.07 7.47 -14.40
N GLY A 196 -37.57 7.21 -15.62
CA GLY A 196 -37.71 8.24 -16.63
C GLY A 196 -38.64 9.37 -16.23
N GLN A 197 -39.71 9.09 -15.48
CA GLN A 197 -40.64 10.14 -15.01
C GLN A 197 -39.98 11.08 -13.99
N LEU A 198 -39.03 10.58 -13.20
CA LEU A 198 -38.28 11.36 -12.20
C LEU A 198 -37.00 11.95 -12.79
N ASN A 199 -36.60 11.53 -13.99
CA ASN A 199 -35.28 11.83 -14.53
C ASN A 199 -34.17 11.51 -13.51
N SER A 200 -34.31 10.40 -12.78
CA SER A 200 -33.41 9.95 -11.71
C SER A 200 -32.96 8.52 -11.96
N GLY A 201 -31.87 8.14 -11.32
CA GLY A 201 -31.38 6.76 -11.41
C GLY A 201 -30.08 6.51 -10.70
N VAL A 202 -29.68 5.24 -10.66
CA VAL A 202 -28.39 4.79 -10.13
C VAL A 202 -27.68 3.94 -11.18
N TYR A 203 -26.37 4.14 -11.26
CA TYR A 203 -25.46 3.44 -12.16
C TYR A 203 -24.38 2.74 -11.34
N VAL A 204 -24.21 1.44 -11.59
CA VAL A 204 -23.17 0.64 -10.98
C VAL A 204 -21.92 0.70 -11.87
N GLN A 205 -20.80 1.10 -11.29
CA GLN A 205 -19.51 1.18 -11.95
C GLN A 205 -18.45 0.43 -11.11
N HIS A 206 -17.21 0.34 -11.58
CA HIS A 206 -16.10 -0.20 -10.79
C HIS A 206 -14.86 0.66 -10.92
N GLY A 207 -14.01 0.67 -9.90
CA GLY A 207 -12.87 1.56 -9.76
C GLY A 207 -11.75 1.40 -10.79
N ASN A 208 -11.66 0.24 -11.44
CA ASN A 208 -10.60 -0.07 -12.40
C ASN A 208 -11.06 0.09 -13.86
N GLN A 209 -11.92 1.09 -14.15
CA GLN A 209 -12.36 1.39 -15.51
C GLN A 209 -11.36 2.32 -16.20
N MET A 210 -10.93 1.96 -17.42
CA MET A 210 -10.08 2.82 -18.26
C MET A 210 -10.68 4.20 -18.52
N SER A 211 -12.02 4.32 -18.49
CA SER A 211 -12.72 5.58 -18.78
C SER A 211 -12.84 6.53 -17.60
N GLY A 212 -12.47 6.12 -16.39
CA GLY A 212 -12.72 6.87 -15.14
C GLY A 212 -14.17 6.83 -14.67
N ILE A 213 -14.36 6.95 -13.35
CA ILE A 213 -15.70 6.98 -12.72
C ILE A 213 -16.41 8.28 -13.10
N ALA A 214 -17.71 8.21 -13.37
CA ALA A 214 -18.59 9.34 -13.71
C ALA A 214 -18.28 10.09 -15.03
N ARG A 215 -17.41 9.61 -15.90
CA ARG A 215 -17.17 10.25 -17.19
C ARG A 215 -18.46 10.31 -18.03
N GLY A 216 -18.80 11.53 -18.47
CA GLY A 216 -19.99 11.78 -19.29
C GLY A 216 -21.31 11.86 -18.50
N SER A 217 -21.25 11.86 -17.16
CA SER A 217 -22.40 12.07 -16.28
C SER A 217 -22.14 13.20 -15.28
N THR A 218 -23.21 13.72 -14.69
CA THR A 218 -23.16 14.72 -13.60
C THR A 218 -23.89 14.13 -12.39
N PRO A 219 -23.21 13.28 -11.60
CA PRO A 219 -23.85 12.69 -10.43
C PRO A 219 -24.04 13.71 -9.32
N THR A 220 -25.17 13.61 -8.64
CA THR A 220 -25.46 14.34 -7.40
C THR A 220 -25.29 13.44 -6.18
N LEU A 221 -25.35 12.12 -6.38
CA LEU A 221 -25.10 11.13 -5.35
C LEU A 221 -23.96 10.22 -5.78
N TYR A 222 -23.09 9.81 -4.85
CA TYR A 222 -22.10 8.78 -5.13
C TYR A 222 -21.72 8.00 -3.88
N HIS A 223 -21.46 6.72 -4.06
CA HIS A 223 -20.95 5.83 -3.03
C HIS A 223 -19.80 5.01 -3.58
N LEU A 224 -18.61 5.22 -3.02
CA LEU A 224 -17.43 4.45 -3.34
C LEU A 224 -17.05 3.61 -2.12
N SER A 225 -16.97 2.30 -2.29
CA SER A 225 -16.61 1.35 -1.25
C SER A 225 -15.23 0.73 -1.53
N GLU A 226 -14.45 0.53 -0.48
CA GLU A 226 -13.08 0.01 -0.55
C GLU A 226 -12.14 0.90 -1.37
N CYS A 227 -12.19 2.21 -1.07
CA CYS A 227 -11.44 3.23 -1.80
C CYS A 227 -9.92 3.08 -1.69
N ALA A 228 -9.39 2.48 -0.63
CA ALA A 228 -7.96 2.23 -0.49
C ALA A 228 -7.44 1.27 -1.56
N SER A 229 -8.26 0.30 -2.01
CA SER A 229 -7.92 -0.68 -3.05
C SER A 229 -8.12 -0.17 -4.49
N PHE A 230 -8.41 1.11 -4.72
CA PHE A 230 -8.58 1.64 -6.07
C PHE A 230 -7.22 1.86 -6.73
N THR A 231 -6.92 1.14 -7.80
CA THR A 231 -5.78 1.44 -8.66
C THR A 231 -6.00 2.80 -9.35
N ASN A 232 -4.98 3.67 -9.37
CA ASN A 232 -5.09 5.02 -9.91
C ASN A 232 -6.23 5.85 -9.28
N ALA A 233 -6.44 5.74 -7.95
CA ALA A 233 -7.51 6.42 -7.22
C ALA A 233 -7.54 7.93 -7.49
N LYS A 234 -6.38 8.58 -7.58
CA LYS A 234 -6.24 10.00 -7.90
C LYS A 234 -6.88 10.38 -9.24
N GLU A 235 -6.68 9.56 -10.26
CA GLU A 235 -7.29 9.79 -11.58
C GLU A 235 -8.79 9.47 -11.58
N GLN A 236 -9.17 8.37 -10.94
CA GLN A 236 -10.54 7.88 -10.91
C GLN A 236 -11.46 8.80 -10.08
N ILE A 237 -11.00 9.25 -8.93
CA ILE A 237 -11.79 10.00 -7.97
C ILE A 237 -11.58 11.51 -8.15
N GLU A 238 -10.36 12.03 -8.02
CA GLU A 238 -10.15 13.48 -8.09
C GLU A 238 -10.27 14.04 -9.51
N ALA A 239 -9.61 13.40 -10.47
CA ALA A 239 -9.58 13.92 -11.83
C ALA A 239 -10.85 13.61 -12.63
N SER A 240 -11.63 12.58 -12.25
CA SER A 240 -12.87 12.20 -12.92
C SER A 240 -14.10 12.53 -12.09
N LEU A 241 -14.35 11.80 -10.99
CA LEU A 241 -15.58 11.95 -10.21
C LEU A 241 -15.73 13.35 -9.61
N PHE A 242 -14.74 13.86 -8.89
CA PHE A 242 -14.85 15.15 -8.21
C PHE A 242 -14.96 16.34 -9.16
N LYS A 243 -14.49 16.18 -10.40
CA LYS A 243 -14.73 17.19 -11.46
C LYS A 243 -16.10 17.09 -12.10
N ALA A 244 -16.71 15.90 -12.10
CA ALA A 244 -18.05 15.69 -12.60
C ALA A 244 -19.15 16.16 -11.62
N VAL A 245 -18.83 16.16 -10.32
CA VAL A 245 -19.71 16.57 -9.23
C VAL A 245 -19.62 18.09 -9.03
N HIS A 246 -20.69 18.82 -9.34
CA HIS A 246 -20.76 20.27 -9.11
C HIS A 246 -21.02 20.59 -7.64
N ALA A 247 -20.36 21.61 -7.10
CA ALA A 247 -20.58 22.06 -5.73
C ALA A 247 -22.04 22.51 -5.54
N SER A 248 -22.77 21.80 -4.68
CA SER A 248 -24.17 22.06 -4.36
C SER A 248 -24.53 21.45 -2.99
N PRO A 249 -25.41 22.08 -2.21
CA PRO A 249 -25.93 21.46 -0.98
C PRO A 249 -26.67 20.13 -1.21
N SER A 250 -27.14 19.85 -2.42
CA SER A 250 -27.84 18.61 -2.76
C SER A 250 -26.93 17.41 -2.98
N ILE A 251 -25.60 17.57 -2.87
CA ILE A 251 -24.66 16.48 -3.03
C ILE A 251 -24.71 15.56 -1.83
N PHE A 252 -24.73 14.25 -2.13
CA PHE A 252 -24.58 13.19 -1.16
C PHE A 252 -23.50 12.23 -1.64
N GLY A 253 -22.30 12.33 -1.07
CA GLY A 253 -21.13 11.55 -1.45
C GLY A 253 -20.53 10.83 -0.22
N ILE A 254 -20.39 9.52 -0.32
CA ILE A 254 -19.76 8.71 0.71
C ILE A 254 -18.63 7.89 0.08
N LEU A 255 -17.44 8.04 0.65
CA LEU A 255 -16.28 7.20 0.37
C LEU A 255 -15.99 6.39 1.62
N GLU A 256 -15.85 5.08 1.49
CA GLU A 256 -15.54 4.22 2.63
C GLU A 256 -14.46 3.20 2.32
N SER A 257 -13.58 2.95 3.28
CA SER A 257 -12.61 1.85 3.23
C SER A 257 -12.18 1.41 4.63
N THR A 258 -11.64 0.19 4.74
CA THR A 258 -10.64 -0.16 5.75
C THR A 258 -9.32 0.52 5.37
N GLY A 259 -8.35 0.57 6.27
CA GLY A 259 -7.01 1.01 5.94
C GLY A 259 -6.26 -0.06 5.14
N GLU A 260 -5.37 0.35 4.25
CA GLU A 260 -4.46 -0.51 3.48
C GLU A 260 -3.02 0.05 3.52
N GLY A 261 -2.62 0.65 4.62
CA GLY A 261 -1.35 1.32 4.80
C GLY A 261 -1.48 2.83 4.94
N ASP A 262 -0.38 3.50 5.33
CA ASP A 262 -0.32 4.95 5.55
C ASP A 262 0.14 5.73 4.30
N GLU A 263 0.14 5.08 3.16
CA GLU A 263 0.55 5.63 1.87
C GLU A 263 -0.56 5.55 0.83
N GLY A 264 -0.34 6.24 -0.29
CA GLY A 264 -1.30 6.31 -1.38
C GLY A 264 -2.43 7.31 -1.15
N TRP A 265 -3.22 7.49 -2.20
CA TRP A 265 -4.25 8.53 -2.27
C TRP A 265 -5.24 8.51 -1.09
N TRP A 266 -5.62 7.31 -0.60
CA TRP A 266 -6.60 7.17 0.48
C TRP A 266 -6.08 7.71 1.82
N ALA A 267 -4.87 7.32 2.20
CA ALA A 267 -4.21 7.77 3.42
C ALA A 267 -3.85 9.26 3.35
N GLU A 268 -3.27 9.73 2.22
CA GLU A 268 -2.98 11.15 1.99
C GLU A 268 -4.23 12.02 2.14
N THR A 269 -5.34 11.57 1.53
CA THR A 269 -6.63 12.28 1.59
C THR A 269 -7.21 12.25 3.01
N TRP A 270 -7.02 11.14 3.75
CA TRP A 270 -7.42 11.03 5.15
C TRP A 270 -6.69 12.05 6.02
N HIS A 271 -5.36 12.08 5.97
CA HIS A 271 -4.55 13.02 6.75
C HIS A 271 -4.88 14.47 6.40
N TYR A 272 -5.01 14.77 5.12
CA TYR A 272 -5.39 16.11 4.66
C TYR A 272 -6.77 16.52 5.20
N SER A 273 -7.75 15.64 5.08
CA SER A 273 -9.12 15.91 5.55
C SER A 273 -9.16 16.07 7.07
N LYS A 274 -8.49 15.20 7.82
CA LYS A 274 -8.41 15.25 9.28
C LYS A 274 -7.79 16.57 9.78
N ALA A 275 -6.73 17.04 9.12
CA ALA A 275 -6.06 18.29 9.48
C ALA A 275 -6.88 19.54 9.13
N ASN A 276 -7.72 19.50 8.08
CA ASN A 276 -8.32 20.68 7.48
C ASN A 276 -9.85 20.78 7.66
N TRP A 277 -10.51 19.73 8.14
CA TRP A 277 -11.98 19.73 8.28
C TRP A 277 -12.49 20.77 9.29
N ALA A 278 -11.80 20.95 10.39
CA ALA A 278 -12.20 21.93 11.43
C ALA A 278 -12.25 23.37 10.87
N SER A 279 -11.34 23.71 9.96
CA SER A 279 -11.28 25.01 9.27
C SER A 279 -12.17 25.09 8.02
N ARG A 280 -12.83 24.00 7.64
CA ARG A 280 -13.64 23.88 6.41
C ARG A 280 -12.88 24.19 5.12
N THR A 281 -11.60 23.89 5.10
CA THR A 281 -10.72 24.11 3.93
C THR A 281 -10.50 22.84 3.08
N CYS A 282 -11.14 21.73 3.46
CA CYS A 282 -11.17 20.50 2.69
C CYS A 282 -12.60 20.10 2.29
N ARG A 283 -12.71 19.26 1.30
CA ARG A 283 -13.97 18.78 0.74
C ARG A 283 -14.65 17.74 1.63
N LEU A 284 -13.88 16.76 2.08
CA LEU A 284 -14.39 15.55 2.73
C LEU A 284 -14.43 15.69 4.26
N CYS A 285 -15.54 15.28 4.86
CA CYS A 285 -15.68 15.14 6.31
C CYS A 285 -15.06 13.79 6.75
N PRO A 286 -13.93 13.75 7.45
CA PRO A 286 -13.31 12.50 7.86
C PRO A 286 -13.99 11.93 9.10
N ILE A 287 -14.35 10.66 9.06
CA ILE A 287 -14.93 9.93 10.21
C ILE A 287 -14.24 8.58 10.32
N PHE A 288 -13.64 8.30 11.47
CA PHE A 288 -13.14 6.98 11.80
C PHE A 288 -14.09 6.22 12.72
N PHE A 289 -14.33 4.95 12.40
CA PHE A 289 -15.17 4.04 13.18
C PHE A 289 -14.35 2.87 13.71
N PRO A 290 -13.99 2.87 15.02
CA PRO A 290 -13.27 1.75 15.63
C PRO A 290 -14.16 0.50 15.74
N TRP A 291 -13.53 -0.66 15.75
CA TRP A 291 -14.23 -1.95 15.81
C TRP A 291 -15.13 -2.12 17.04
N VAL A 292 -14.76 -1.50 18.16
CA VAL A 292 -15.45 -1.64 19.45
C VAL A 292 -16.89 -1.12 19.46
N ILE A 293 -17.25 -0.24 18.51
CA ILE A 293 -18.63 0.23 18.37
C ILE A 293 -19.56 -0.81 17.76
N GLY A 294 -19.02 -1.86 17.14
CA GLY A 294 -19.76 -3.02 16.65
C GLY A 294 -20.04 -4.05 17.76
N ARG A 295 -20.69 -3.65 18.84
CA ARG A 295 -20.94 -4.52 20.02
C ARG A 295 -21.75 -5.79 19.70
N ASP A 296 -22.62 -5.73 18.70
CA ASP A 296 -23.41 -6.85 18.21
C ASP A 296 -22.65 -7.81 17.31
N LEU A 297 -21.47 -7.38 16.84
CA LEU A 297 -20.60 -8.10 15.92
C LEU A 297 -19.34 -8.66 16.60
N TYR A 298 -18.82 -7.96 17.60
CA TYR A 298 -17.52 -8.22 18.18
C TYR A 298 -17.54 -8.17 19.71
N PRO A 299 -17.51 -9.34 20.39
CA PRO A 299 -17.71 -10.67 19.85
C PRO A 299 -19.19 -11.04 19.67
N LYS A 300 -19.46 -11.94 18.70
CA LYS A 300 -20.80 -12.54 18.56
C LYS A 300 -21.10 -13.46 19.74
N PRO A 301 -22.37 -13.58 20.16
CA PRO A 301 -22.76 -14.48 21.25
C PRO A 301 -22.33 -15.94 21.05
N ALA A 302 -22.38 -16.44 19.80
CA ALA A 302 -21.92 -17.79 19.46
C ALA A 302 -20.42 -17.97 19.70
N TRP A 303 -19.62 -16.95 19.40
CA TRP A 303 -18.17 -16.95 19.64
C TRP A 303 -17.86 -17.00 21.15
N LEU A 304 -18.52 -16.17 21.96
CA LEU A 304 -18.37 -16.18 23.42
C LEU A 304 -18.80 -17.49 24.06
N LYS A 305 -19.81 -18.13 23.49
CA LYS A 305 -20.24 -19.45 23.97
C LYS A 305 -19.16 -20.52 23.75
N MET A 306 -18.41 -20.45 22.66
CA MET A 306 -17.31 -21.36 22.37
C MET A 306 -16.02 -20.98 23.11
N ARG A 307 -15.80 -19.70 23.35
CA ARG A 307 -14.60 -19.12 23.99
C ARG A 307 -15.02 -18.17 25.11
N PRO A 308 -15.52 -18.72 26.23
CA PRO A 308 -15.90 -17.87 27.38
C PRO A 308 -14.67 -17.18 27.94
N VAL A 309 -14.88 -15.98 28.49
CA VAL A 309 -13.81 -15.24 29.16
C VAL A 309 -13.24 -16.08 30.32
N PRO A 310 -11.94 -16.42 30.31
CA PRO A 310 -11.33 -17.19 31.38
C PRO A 310 -11.29 -16.41 32.70
N GLU A 311 -11.42 -17.10 33.85
CA GLU A 311 -11.34 -16.44 35.16
C GLU A 311 -10.00 -15.73 35.37
N ALA A 312 -8.90 -16.31 34.89
CA ALA A 312 -7.58 -15.71 34.94
C ALA A 312 -7.46 -14.39 34.15
N PHE A 313 -8.29 -14.17 33.13
CA PHE A 313 -8.28 -12.96 32.32
C PHE A 313 -8.76 -11.71 33.10
N TYR A 314 -9.53 -11.91 34.15
CA TYR A 314 -9.95 -10.81 35.02
C TYR A 314 -8.77 -10.16 35.76
N GLU A 315 -7.73 -10.92 36.06
CA GLU A 315 -6.54 -10.48 36.80
C GLU A 315 -5.35 -10.22 35.89
N HIS A 316 -5.21 -10.98 34.80
CA HIS A 316 -4.03 -10.94 33.94
C HIS A 316 -4.44 -10.83 32.46
N ARG A 317 -4.06 -9.72 31.84
CA ARG A 317 -4.14 -9.45 30.39
C ARG A 317 -2.74 -9.28 29.83
N LEU A 318 -2.56 -9.65 28.57
CA LEU A 318 -1.30 -9.42 27.89
C LEU A 318 -0.99 -7.92 27.80
N PRO A 319 0.30 -7.52 27.79
CA PRO A 319 0.71 -6.12 27.65
C PRO A 319 0.10 -5.44 26.41
N ASP A 320 0.13 -6.13 25.26
CA ASP A 320 -0.42 -5.63 24.00
C ASP A 320 -1.93 -5.34 24.12
N THR A 321 -2.69 -6.20 24.83
CA THR A 321 -4.10 -5.99 25.11
C THR A 321 -4.32 -4.76 25.97
N GLN A 322 -3.50 -4.58 27.02
CA GLN A 322 -3.62 -3.42 27.91
C GLN A 322 -3.33 -2.12 27.16
N GLU A 323 -2.32 -2.11 26.30
CA GLU A 323 -1.96 -0.97 25.46
C GLU A 323 -3.09 -0.64 24.47
N HIS A 324 -3.61 -1.63 23.78
CA HIS A 324 -4.73 -1.45 22.84
C HIS A 324 -5.97 -0.90 23.54
N VAL A 325 -6.36 -1.44 24.70
CA VAL A 325 -7.49 -0.95 25.49
C VAL A 325 -7.31 0.50 25.86
N ALA A 326 -6.14 0.88 26.40
CA ALA A 326 -5.85 2.27 26.78
C ALA A 326 -5.91 3.21 25.56
N ARG A 327 -5.39 2.80 24.42
CA ARG A 327 -5.42 3.55 23.15
C ARG A 327 -6.85 3.79 22.69
N VAL A 328 -7.66 2.75 22.62
CA VAL A 328 -9.07 2.85 22.18
C VAL A 328 -9.91 3.73 23.12
N GLU A 329 -9.75 3.55 24.42
CA GLU A 329 -10.46 4.36 25.43
C GLU A 329 -10.07 5.84 25.32
N ALA A 330 -8.77 6.12 25.13
CA ALA A 330 -8.29 7.48 24.90
C ALA A 330 -8.81 8.06 23.57
N TYR A 331 -8.85 7.26 22.50
CA TYR A 331 -9.39 7.70 21.21
C TYR A 331 -10.87 8.07 21.32
N ILE A 332 -11.68 7.24 21.96
CA ILE A 332 -13.11 7.49 22.16
C ILE A 332 -13.34 8.74 23.03
N ALA A 333 -12.60 8.87 24.14
CA ALA A 333 -12.72 10.02 25.03
C ALA A 333 -12.38 11.36 24.33
N ASN A 334 -11.37 11.34 23.45
CA ASN A 334 -10.88 12.51 22.71
C ASN A 334 -11.65 12.79 21.41
N THR A 335 -12.52 11.88 20.97
CA THR A 335 -13.34 12.05 19.77
C THR A 335 -14.75 12.49 20.14
N PRO A 336 -15.13 13.78 19.97
CA PRO A 336 -16.43 14.31 20.44
C PRO A 336 -17.63 13.54 19.88
N LEU A 337 -17.52 13.08 18.63
CA LEU A 337 -18.57 12.29 17.97
C LEU A 337 -18.84 10.97 18.70
N LEU A 338 -17.78 10.27 19.11
CA LEU A 338 -17.89 8.98 19.81
C LEU A 338 -18.18 9.14 21.29
N SER A 339 -17.51 10.08 21.96
CA SER A 339 -17.71 10.34 23.39
C SER A 339 -19.12 10.84 23.73
N LYS A 340 -19.78 11.55 22.81
CA LYS A 340 -21.19 11.95 22.94
C LYS A 340 -22.14 10.74 22.96
N GLN A 341 -21.83 9.70 22.19
CA GLN A 341 -22.68 8.50 22.03
C GLN A 341 -22.39 7.42 23.06
N LEU A 342 -21.12 7.21 23.39
CA LEU A 342 -20.68 6.17 24.32
C LEU A 342 -20.52 6.65 25.76
N GLY A 343 -20.38 7.96 25.93
CA GLY A 343 -20.07 8.60 27.20
C GLY A 343 -18.56 8.88 27.36
N PRO A 344 -18.19 10.00 28.03
CA PRO A 344 -16.79 10.43 28.15
C PRO A 344 -15.93 9.52 29.06
N ARG A 345 -16.55 8.62 29.80
CA ARG A 345 -15.90 7.62 30.67
C ARG A 345 -16.18 6.20 30.20
N TRP A 346 -16.40 6.03 28.91
CA TRP A 346 -16.60 4.71 28.35
C TRP A 346 -15.36 3.84 28.56
N THR A 347 -15.57 2.60 28.96
CA THR A 347 -14.52 1.60 29.09
C THR A 347 -14.86 0.39 28.22
N MET A 348 -13.83 -0.20 27.64
CA MET A 348 -14.02 -1.36 26.77
C MET A 348 -14.55 -2.55 27.58
N PRO A 349 -15.68 -3.16 27.19
CA PRO A 349 -16.21 -4.36 27.84
C PRO A 349 -15.19 -5.51 27.87
N LEU A 350 -15.21 -6.29 28.94
CA LEU A 350 -14.25 -7.37 29.15
C LEU A 350 -14.31 -8.43 28.04
N GLU A 351 -15.50 -8.72 27.52
CA GLU A 351 -15.72 -9.65 26.41
C GLU A 351 -15.05 -9.15 25.12
N GLN A 352 -15.04 -7.82 24.89
CA GLN A 352 -14.35 -7.23 23.74
C GLN A 352 -12.84 -7.28 23.92
N GLN A 353 -12.33 -7.03 25.14
CA GLN A 353 -10.90 -7.16 25.44
C GLN A 353 -10.43 -8.60 25.20
N TRP A 354 -11.20 -9.60 25.65
CA TRP A 354 -10.91 -11.01 25.43
C TRP A 354 -10.96 -11.40 23.96
N PHE A 355 -11.96 -10.92 23.24
CA PHE A 355 -12.07 -11.14 21.80
C PHE A 355 -10.85 -10.60 21.06
N TRP A 356 -10.42 -9.39 21.40
CA TRP A 356 -9.26 -8.76 20.77
C TRP A 356 -7.97 -9.53 21.07
N GLU A 357 -7.73 -9.92 22.33
CA GLU A 357 -6.53 -10.67 22.73
C GLU A 357 -6.41 -12.00 21.97
N VAL A 358 -7.49 -12.78 21.93
CA VAL A 358 -7.50 -14.06 21.23
C VAL A 358 -7.25 -13.87 19.73
N GLY A 359 -7.90 -12.90 19.11
CA GLY A 359 -7.75 -12.63 17.68
C GLY A 359 -6.37 -12.11 17.34
N HIS A 360 -5.83 -11.20 18.15
CA HIS A 360 -4.48 -10.67 17.99
C HIS A 360 -3.42 -11.77 18.09
N GLU A 361 -3.45 -12.59 19.14
CA GLU A 361 -2.50 -13.68 19.31
C GLU A 361 -2.60 -14.74 18.19
N GLU A 362 -3.82 -15.06 17.73
CA GLU A 362 -4.01 -15.96 16.58
C GLU A 362 -3.38 -15.40 15.30
N HIS A 363 -3.49 -14.09 15.04
CA HIS A 363 -2.90 -13.45 13.86
C HIS A 363 -1.39 -13.27 14.00
N LYS A 364 -0.93 -12.86 15.17
CA LYS A 364 0.49 -12.74 15.50
C LYS A 364 1.24 -14.07 15.32
N ALA A 365 0.67 -15.16 15.80
CA ALA A 365 1.22 -16.50 15.59
C ALA A 365 1.32 -16.96 14.13
N LYS A 366 0.54 -16.32 13.24
CA LYS A 366 0.53 -16.59 11.79
C LYS A 366 1.34 -15.56 10.99
N GLY A 367 1.98 -14.58 11.64
CA GLY A 367 2.64 -13.45 10.96
C GLY A 367 1.67 -12.51 10.22
N MET A 368 0.43 -12.40 10.70
CA MET A 368 -0.64 -11.60 10.07
C MET A 368 -1.14 -10.49 11.00
N GLU A 369 -0.29 -10.01 11.89
CA GLU A 369 -0.64 -9.01 12.90
C GLU A 369 -1.11 -7.69 12.27
N GLY A 370 -0.44 -7.23 11.23
CA GLY A 370 -0.82 -6.03 10.50
C GLY A 370 -2.22 -6.09 9.90
N ILE A 371 -2.64 -7.26 9.37
CA ILE A 371 -4.01 -7.48 8.89
C ILE A 371 -5.01 -7.35 10.03
N TRP A 372 -4.67 -7.85 11.23
CA TRP A 372 -5.54 -7.71 12.39
C TRP A 372 -5.77 -6.26 12.77
N PHE A 373 -4.71 -5.45 12.81
CA PHE A 373 -4.83 -4.03 13.09
C PHE A 373 -5.66 -3.27 12.07
N GLN A 374 -5.51 -3.56 10.78
CA GLN A 374 -6.35 -2.94 9.75
C GLN A 374 -7.82 -3.32 9.86
N GLU A 375 -8.12 -4.59 10.12
CA GLU A 375 -9.50 -5.08 10.20
C GLU A 375 -10.18 -4.73 11.51
N MET A 376 -9.42 -4.72 12.64
CA MET A 376 -9.89 -4.47 14.00
C MET A 376 -9.23 -3.24 14.62
N ALA A 377 -9.10 -2.19 13.82
CA ALA A 377 -8.47 -0.96 14.24
C ALA A 377 -9.22 -0.29 15.40
N GLY A 378 -8.49 0.09 16.42
CA GLY A 378 -8.98 0.84 17.59
C GLY A 378 -8.94 2.35 17.40
N ASP A 379 -8.01 2.82 16.57
CA ASP A 379 -7.90 4.21 16.14
C ASP A 379 -7.50 4.30 14.66
N ASP A 380 -7.46 5.49 14.12
CA ASP A 380 -7.14 5.72 12.72
C ASP A 380 -5.64 5.51 12.39
N ILE A 381 -4.77 5.56 13.38
CA ILE A 381 -3.34 5.25 13.22
C ILE A 381 -3.17 3.74 13.03
N GLU A 382 -3.80 2.93 13.88
CA GLU A 382 -3.83 1.48 13.72
C GLU A 382 -4.43 1.05 12.37
N ALA A 383 -5.53 1.72 11.95
CA ALA A 383 -6.19 1.40 10.69
C ALA A 383 -5.29 1.59 9.47
N LEU A 384 -4.39 2.56 9.52
CA LEU A 384 -3.46 2.89 8.43
C LEU A 384 -2.09 2.22 8.60
N GLN A 385 -1.89 1.38 9.62
CA GLN A 385 -0.68 0.56 9.68
C GLN A 385 -0.65 -0.39 8.50
N ARG A 386 0.54 -0.63 7.96
CA ARG A 386 0.71 -1.59 6.86
C ARG A 386 0.30 -2.98 7.30
N SER A 387 -0.56 -3.63 6.52
CA SER A 387 -1.03 -5.00 6.79
C SER A 387 0.01 -6.06 6.47
N GLN A 388 0.96 -5.71 5.62
CA GLN A 388 2.00 -6.62 5.19
C GLN A 388 3.29 -6.25 5.91
N GLU A 389 3.89 -7.23 6.56
CA GLU A 389 5.22 -7.04 7.14
C GLU A 389 6.20 -6.83 6.00
N SER A 390 6.92 -5.70 6.05
CA SER A 390 8.12 -5.57 5.23
C SER A 390 9.00 -6.79 5.50
N VAL A 391 9.49 -7.42 4.44
CA VAL A 391 10.39 -8.59 4.53
C VAL A 391 11.59 -8.30 5.43
N PHE A 392 11.99 -7.03 5.53
CA PHE A 392 13.12 -6.58 6.34
C PHE A 392 12.75 -6.31 7.81
N GLY A 393 11.46 -6.08 8.12
CA GLY A 393 10.98 -5.67 9.44
C GLY A 393 11.12 -4.16 9.68
N HIS A 394 10.05 -3.55 10.22
CA HIS A 394 9.99 -2.08 10.42
C HIS A 394 11.11 -1.57 11.34
N ASP A 395 11.31 -2.20 12.50
CA ASP A 395 12.34 -1.77 13.46
C ASP A 395 13.74 -1.83 12.86
N VAL A 396 14.04 -2.87 12.08
CA VAL A 396 15.29 -3.02 11.35
C VAL A 396 15.48 -1.88 10.35
N MET A 397 14.42 -1.52 9.61
CA MET A 397 14.50 -0.45 8.61
C MET A 397 14.69 0.93 9.26
N VAL A 398 14.11 1.18 10.43
CA VAL A 398 14.39 2.39 11.23
C VAL A 398 15.87 2.44 11.66
N GLU A 399 16.43 1.31 12.08
CA GLU A 399 17.85 1.23 12.43
C GLU A 399 18.76 1.44 11.21
N VAL A 400 18.41 0.84 10.08
CA VAL A 400 19.12 1.03 8.78
C VAL A 400 19.11 2.48 8.36
N GLU A 401 17.97 3.15 8.41
CA GLU A 401 17.83 4.56 8.06
C GLU A 401 18.68 5.48 8.95
N ASN A 402 18.69 5.21 10.25
CA ASN A 402 19.50 5.95 11.22
C ASN A 402 21.02 5.71 11.01
N ALA A 403 21.41 4.53 10.54
CA ALA A 403 22.81 4.17 10.29
C ALA A 403 23.31 4.66 8.92
N ALA A 404 22.44 4.99 7.99
CA ALA A 404 22.81 5.40 6.63
C ALA A 404 23.67 6.66 6.62
N GLN A 405 24.78 6.60 5.88
CA GLN A 405 25.73 7.70 5.76
C GLN A 405 25.17 8.81 4.85
N GLN A 406 25.67 10.01 5.03
CA GLN A 406 25.37 11.11 4.13
C GLN A 406 26.04 10.91 2.77
N THR A 407 25.43 11.43 1.72
CA THR A 407 26.05 11.45 0.40
C THR A 407 27.31 12.32 0.45
N PHE A 408 28.44 11.73 0.11
CA PHE A 408 29.73 12.43 0.07
C PHE A 408 29.81 13.34 -1.15
N GLN A 409 29.43 12.83 -2.33
CA GLN A 409 29.48 13.55 -3.59
C GLN A 409 28.48 12.97 -4.59
N ALA A 410 27.89 13.83 -5.42
CA ALA A 410 27.10 13.42 -6.58
C ALA A 410 27.83 13.82 -7.87
N PHE A 411 27.81 12.92 -8.87
CA PHE A 411 28.44 13.13 -10.16
C PHE A 411 27.45 12.90 -11.31
N GLY A 412 27.48 13.77 -12.31
CA GLY A 412 27.03 13.45 -13.66
C GLY A 412 28.10 12.62 -14.36
N ILE A 413 27.70 11.61 -15.12
CA ILE A 413 28.59 10.81 -15.98
C ILE A 413 28.40 11.28 -17.40
N SER A 414 29.47 11.82 -18.03
CA SER A 414 29.45 12.06 -19.46
C SER A 414 30.12 10.86 -20.16
N GLY A 415 29.31 10.13 -20.94
CA GLY A 415 29.75 8.89 -21.60
C GLY A 415 29.99 9.07 -23.09
N GLN A 416 31.23 9.23 -23.48
CA GLN A 416 31.69 8.74 -24.78
C GLN A 416 33.00 7.98 -24.57
N SER A 417 33.05 6.76 -25.03
CA SER A 417 34.29 6.06 -25.29
C SER A 417 34.99 6.84 -26.38
N ILE A 418 36.04 7.58 -26.01
CA ILE A 418 36.79 8.38 -26.98
C ILE A 418 37.82 7.46 -27.62
N GLU A 419 37.50 6.90 -28.79
CA GLU A 419 38.50 6.33 -29.69
C GLU A 419 39.17 7.39 -30.55
N ASP A 420 38.73 8.66 -30.57
CA ASP A 420 39.28 9.69 -31.42
C ASP A 420 39.86 10.87 -30.59
N HIS A 421 41.10 11.21 -30.97
CA HIS A 421 41.89 12.32 -30.48
C HIS A 421 41.25 13.71 -30.77
N HIS A 422 40.19 14.06 -30.05
CA HIS A 422 39.71 15.42 -30.03
C HIS A 422 39.88 16.01 -28.63
N GLU A 423 40.58 17.13 -28.54
CA GLU A 423 40.69 17.91 -27.33
C GLU A 423 39.28 18.21 -26.78
N PRO A 424 39.06 18.07 -25.46
CA PRO A 424 37.79 18.41 -24.89
C PRO A 424 37.45 19.89 -25.12
N PRO A 425 36.19 20.28 -25.32
CA PRO A 425 35.80 21.66 -25.42
C PRO A 425 36.25 22.42 -24.17
N THR A 426 37.05 23.46 -24.37
CA THR A 426 37.60 24.37 -23.35
C THR A 426 36.60 25.39 -22.85
N GLU A 427 35.33 25.13 -22.91
CA GLU A 427 34.34 26.00 -22.30
C GLU A 427 34.13 25.64 -20.82
N ASP A 428 34.70 26.51 -19.98
CA ASP A 428 34.42 26.55 -18.55
C ASP A 428 32.94 26.86 -18.36
N ILE A 429 32.16 25.86 -18.04
CA ILE A 429 30.77 26.05 -17.61
C ILE A 429 30.85 26.60 -16.19
N ASP A 430 30.69 27.91 -16.06
CA ASP A 430 30.65 28.63 -14.80
C ASP A 430 29.32 28.32 -14.09
N TYR A 431 29.35 27.41 -13.12
CA TYR A 431 28.25 27.16 -12.22
C TYR A 431 28.44 27.93 -10.91
N GLY A 432 28.24 29.25 -10.97
CA GLY A 432 27.95 30.21 -9.89
C GLY A 432 28.71 30.10 -8.56
N THR A 433 29.53 31.08 -8.27
CA THR A 433 29.96 31.59 -6.95
C THR A 433 30.38 30.61 -5.86
N SER A 434 31.50 29.93 -6.03
CA SER A 434 32.41 29.58 -4.94
C SER A 434 33.86 29.67 -5.50
N ASP A 435 34.75 30.21 -4.71
CA ASP A 435 36.10 30.63 -5.08
C ASP A 435 37.06 29.57 -5.63
N LYS A 436 36.58 28.37 -5.99
CA LYS A 436 37.34 27.35 -6.72
C LYS A 436 36.40 26.52 -7.59
N PRO A 437 36.57 26.48 -8.92
CA PRO A 437 35.87 25.52 -9.76
C PRO A 437 36.26 24.11 -9.32
N ARG A 438 35.26 23.27 -9.03
CA ARG A 438 35.50 21.85 -8.74
C ARG A 438 35.99 21.20 -10.03
N GLN A 439 37.19 20.60 -9.98
CA GLN A 439 37.79 19.94 -11.14
C GLN A 439 36.96 18.70 -11.54
N ARG A 440 36.72 18.59 -12.85
CA ARG A 440 36.20 17.36 -13.46
C ARG A 440 37.12 16.19 -13.13
N GLU A 441 36.59 15.08 -12.75
CA GLU A 441 37.37 13.88 -12.47
C GLU A 441 37.44 12.98 -13.71
N ILE A 442 38.62 12.76 -14.19
CA ILE A 442 38.87 11.88 -15.34
C ILE A 442 39.12 10.47 -14.81
N VAL A 443 38.35 9.51 -15.30
CA VAL A 443 38.48 8.10 -14.95
C VAL A 443 38.91 7.32 -16.18
N THR A 444 39.97 6.53 -16.04
CA THR A 444 40.55 5.77 -17.16
C THR A 444 40.56 4.29 -16.84
N PHE A 445 40.09 3.48 -17.77
CA PHE A 445 40.23 2.02 -17.76
C PHE A 445 41.22 1.61 -18.83
N ASN A 446 42.28 0.91 -18.42
CA ASN A 446 43.28 0.34 -19.32
C ASN A 446 43.01 -1.12 -19.50
N SER A 447 42.72 -1.54 -20.74
CA SER A 447 42.45 -2.94 -21.08
C SER A 447 43.74 -3.78 -21.09
N ASN A 448 43.61 -5.07 -20.84
CA ASN A 448 44.70 -6.02 -20.99
C ASN A 448 45.20 -6.12 -22.45
N ARG A 449 44.50 -5.52 -23.41
CA ARG A 449 44.86 -5.51 -24.84
C ARG A 449 45.62 -4.28 -25.28
N GLY A 450 45.81 -3.31 -24.34
CA GLY A 450 46.52 -2.04 -24.61
C GLY A 450 45.62 -0.86 -24.97
N ASP A 451 44.29 -1.11 -25.04
CA ASP A 451 43.33 -0.02 -25.28
C ASP A 451 43.10 0.78 -24.00
N SER A 452 42.84 2.06 -24.10
CA SER A 452 42.52 2.96 -22.99
C SER A 452 41.20 3.64 -23.23
N TYR A 453 40.29 3.50 -22.25
CA TYR A 453 38.94 4.10 -22.28
C TYR A 453 38.83 5.15 -21.18
N ARG A 454 38.24 6.29 -21.49
CA ARG A 454 38.20 7.43 -20.63
C ARG A 454 36.81 8.01 -20.48
N TRP A 455 36.43 8.36 -19.25
CA TRP A 455 35.16 9.02 -18.90
C TRP A 455 35.43 10.24 -18.07
N GLU A 456 34.48 11.18 -18.07
CA GLU A 456 34.48 12.34 -17.22
C GLU A 456 33.37 12.23 -16.17
N LEU A 457 33.73 12.37 -14.90
CA LEU A 457 32.79 12.55 -13.79
C LEU A 457 32.70 14.06 -13.53
N ILE A 458 31.51 14.61 -13.72
CA ILE A 458 31.22 16.04 -13.54
C ILE A 458 30.64 16.21 -12.14
N PRO A 459 31.36 16.84 -11.19
CA PRO A 459 30.84 17.09 -9.85
C PRO A 459 29.63 18.01 -9.94
N LEU A 460 28.52 17.62 -9.28
CA LEU A 460 27.33 18.45 -9.24
C LEU A 460 27.46 19.47 -8.12
N HIS A 461 27.25 20.74 -8.47
CA HIS A 461 27.31 21.90 -7.58
C HIS A 461 26.00 22.08 -6.80
N HIS A 462 25.51 21.08 -6.17
CA HIS A 462 24.46 21.30 -5.19
C HIS A 462 25.06 21.36 -3.79
N ASP A 463 24.51 22.26 -2.98
CA ASP A 463 24.76 22.24 -1.56
C ASP A 463 24.49 20.82 -1.04
N MET A 464 25.56 20.13 -0.64
CA MET A 464 25.43 18.75 -0.14
C MET A 464 24.57 18.69 1.13
N GLN A 465 24.36 19.83 1.82
CA GLN A 465 23.38 19.92 2.90
C GLN A 465 21.96 19.77 2.36
N TYR A 466 21.66 20.37 1.21
CA TYR A 466 20.37 20.16 0.55
C TYR A 466 20.17 18.71 0.15
N VAL A 467 21.12 18.09 -0.54
CA VAL A 467 21.04 16.68 -0.96
C VAL A 467 20.83 15.76 0.24
N ASN A 468 21.56 16.01 1.32
CA ASN A 468 21.44 15.23 2.54
C ASN A 468 20.13 15.50 3.31
N SER A 469 19.49 16.67 3.09
CA SER A 469 18.15 16.95 3.63
C SER A 469 17.05 16.18 2.90
N LEU A 470 17.30 15.67 1.70
CA LEU A 470 16.37 14.81 0.96
C LEU A 470 16.32 13.36 1.49
N LYS A 471 17.21 12.99 2.41
CA LYS A 471 17.26 11.63 3.00
C LYS A 471 15.92 11.16 3.57
N THR A 472 15.14 12.08 4.13
CA THR A 472 13.81 11.82 4.68
C THR A 472 12.66 12.09 3.69
N LYS A 473 12.99 12.30 2.41
CA LYS A 473 12.04 12.60 1.34
C LYS A 473 12.37 11.74 0.12
N PRO A 474 11.99 10.46 0.11
CA PRO A 474 12.42 9.51 -0.90
C PRO A 474 12.10 9.94 -2.32
N ASP A 475 10.94 10.49 -2.60
CA ASP A 475 10.56 10.94 -3.94
C ASP A 475 11.42 12.09 -4.45
N ALA A 476 11.67 13.08 -3.61
CA ALA A 476 12.54 14.21 -3.97
C ALA A 476 14.00 13.74 -4.17
N PHE A 477 14.44 12.73 -3.41
CA PHE A 477 15.74 12.11 -3.61
C PHE A 477 15.78 11.29 -4.90
N ARG A 478 14.72 10.52 -5.21
CA ARG A 478 14.55 9.77 -6.47
C ARG A 478 14.68 10.70 -7.68
N GLU A 479 13.95 11.81 -7.67
CA GLU A 479 14.00 12.80 -8.74
C GLU A 479 15.41 13.41 -8.89
N TYR A 480 16.04 13.80 -7.77
CA TYR A 480 17.38 14.34 -7.78
C TYR A 480 18.43 13.34 -8.26
N ALA A 481 18.41 12.11 -7.76
CA ALA A 481 19.45 11.10 -8.00
C ALA A 481 19.37 10.46 -9.39
N ASN A 482 18.23 10.57 -10.10
CA ASN A 482 18.03 9.96 -11.40
C ASN A 482 19.09 10.40 -12.42
N GLY A 483 19.78 9.42 -13.02
CA GLY A 483 20.87 9.64 -13.97
C GLY A 483 22.20 10.14 -13.37
N LYS A 484 22.35 10.07 -12.04
CA LYS A 484 23.55 10.52 -11.33
C LYS A 484 24.21 9.41 -10.53
N LEU A 485 25.54 9.49 -10.41
CA LEU A 485 26.30 8.64 -9.49
C LEU A 485 26.32 9.29 -8.11
N MET A 486 25.65 8.65 -7.16
CA MET A 486 25.65 9.04 -5.75
C MET A 486 26.79 8.29 -5.05
N VAL A 487 27.79 9.00 -4.55
CA VAL A 487 28.93 8.43 -3.81
C VAL A 487 28.72 8.68 -2.32
N PHE A 488 28.62 7.63 -1.54
CA PHE A 488 28.51 7.68 -0.07
C PHE A 488 29.89 7.60 0.56
N CYS A 489 30.77 6.73 0.03
CA CYS A 489 32.15 6.60 0.44
C CYS A 489 33.06 6.65 -0.79
N PRO A 490 34.07 7.55 -0.80
CA PRO A 490 35.03 7.60 -1.90
C PRO A 490 35.89 6.32 -1.95
N PRO A 491 36.47 5.99 -3.12
CA PRO A 491 37.39 4.87 -3.26
C PRO A 491 38.54 4.92 -2.26
N ALA A 492 38.85 3.80 -1.64
CA ALA A 492 39.96 3.65 -0.71
C ALA A 492 40.99 2.62 -1.23
N PRO A 493 42.31 2.79 -0.92
CA PRO A 493 43.33 1.86 -1.38
C PRO A 493 43.14 0.46 -0.85
N GLY A 494 43.45 -0.56 -1.65
CA GLY A 494 43.53 -1.95 -1.26
C GLY A 494 42.19 -2.65 -1.03
N ILE A 495 41.07 -2.02 -1.40
CA ILE A 495 39.75 -2.64 -1.27
C ILE A 495 39.34 -3.31 -2.58
N ASP A 496 38.84 -4.52 -2.46
CA ASP A 496 38.34 -5.34 -3.58
C ASP A 496 36.81 -5.17 -3.69
N TYR A 497 36.39 -4.08 -4.34
CA TYR A 497 34.97 -3.73 -4.48
C TYR A 497 34.19 -4.74 -5.32
N SER A 498 32.90 -4.90 -5.03
CA SER A 498 31.94 -5.58 -5.87
C SER A 498 30.93 -4.60 -6.48
N ILE A 499 30.46 -4.89 -7.67
CA ILE A 499 29.44 -4.13 -8.37
C ILE A 499 28.32 -5.10 -8.77
N GLY A 500 27.12 -4.87 -8.28
CA GLY A 500 25.91 -5.54 -8.73
C GLY A 500 25.12 -4.60 -9.64
N VAL A 501 24.54 -5.18 -10.69
CA VAL A 501 23.83 -4.41 -11.72
C VAL A 501 22.51 -5.10 -12.05
N ASP A 502 21.43 -4.34 -11.95
CA ASP A 502 20.16 -4.64 -12.57
C ASP A 502 19.96 -3.73 -13.78
N THR A 503 19.48 -4.27 -14.90
CA THR A 503 19.39 -3.51 -16.15
C THR A 503 17.97 -3.45 -16.68
N SER A 504 17.52 -2.26 -17.05
CA SER A 504 16.21 -1.99 -17.64
C SER A 504 16.25 -1.81 -19.17
N ASN A 505 15.06 -1.66 -19.75
CA ASN A 505 14.91 -1.31 -21.17
C ASN A 505 15.12 0.19 -21.45
N GLY A 506 15.22 1.05 -20.43
CA GLY A 506 15.44 2.48 -20.58
C GLY A 506 14.23 3.26 -21.10
N MET A 507 13.01 2.73 -20.90
CA MET A 507 11.76 3.34 -21.40
C MET A 507 11.02 4.18 -20.36
N GLY A 508 11.58 4.33 -19.16
CA GLY A 508 11.04 5.17 -18.10
C GLY A 508 10.18 4.43 -17.06
N GLU A 509 9.96 3.13 -17.23
CA GLU A 509 9.21 2.29 -16.28
C GLU A 509 10.15 1.73 -15.21
N ASP A 510 11.08 0.84 -15.57
CA ASP A 510 12.09 0.27 -14.67
C ASP A 510 13.41 1.00 -14.78
N SER A 511 14.23 0.97 -13.74
CA SER A 511 15.53 1.65 -13.70
C SER A 511 16.70 0.68 -13.94
N THR A 512 17.71 1.11 -14.68
CA THR A 512 19.03 0.48 -14.63
C THR A 512 19.73 0.97 -13.36
N VAL A 513 20.06 0.02 -12.46
CA VAL A 513 20.73 0.30 -11.18
C VAL A 513 22.10 -0.36 -11.12
N ILE A 514 23.10 0.40 -10.68
CA ILE A 514 24.46 -0.07 -10.44
C ILE A 514 24.80 0.23 -8.98
N CYS A 515 24.91 -0.82 -8.18
CA CYS A 515 25.26 -0.73 -6.75
C CYS A 515 26.70 -1.18 -6.52
N VAL A 516 27.46 -0.38 -5.78
CA VAL A 516 28.85 -0.67 -5.41
C VAL A 516 28.95 -0.98 -3.94
N THR A 517 29.54 -2.12 -3.61
CA THR A 517 29.75 -2.56 -2.23
C THR A 517 31.24 -2.70 -1.89
N ALA A 518 31.63 -2.14 -0.76
CA ALA A 518 32.91 -2.40 -0.12
C ALA A 518 32.79 -3.58 0.86
N PRO A 519 33.63 -4.63 0.74
CA PRO A 519 33.62 -5.73 1.68
C PRO A 519 34.13 -5.29 3.04
N ALA A 520 33.66 -5.89 4.11
CA ALA A 520 34.15 -5.70 5.46
C ALA A 520 35.67 -5.93 5.55
N SER A 521 36.39 -4.95 6.07
CA SER A 521 37.85 -5.02 6.21
C SER A 521 38.29 -5.93 7.37
N ARG A 522 37.44 -6.12 8.37
CA ARG A 522 37.68 -6.95 9.57
C ARG A 522 36.50 -7.86 9.85
N ARG A 523 36.81 -9.01 10.45
CA ARG A 523 35.76 -9.92 10.92
C ARG A 523 34.88 -9.21 11.95
N GLY A 524 33.57 -9.23 11.73
CA GLY A 524 32.59 -8.59 12.58
C GLY A 524 32.20 -7.16 12.18
N GLN A 525 32.80 -6.59 11.12
CA GLN A 525 32.32 -5.36 10.51
C GLN A 525 31.32 -5.68 9.38
N PRO A 526 30.38 -4.76 9.09
CA PRO A 526 29.44 -4.91 7.98
C PRO A 526 30.12 -4.65 6.62
N ASP A 527 29.55 -5.21 5.57
CA ASP A 527 29.75 -4.73 4.20
C ASP A 527 29.02 -3.40 4.04
N ILE A 528 29.48 -2.54 3.16
CA ILE A 528 28.95 -1.16 3.05
C ILE A 528 28.61 -0.85 1.60
N GLN A 529 27.40 -0.39 1.35
CA GLN A 529 27.08 0.29 0.08
C GLN A 529 27.86 1.60 -0.02
N VAL A 530 28.75 1.72 -0.98
CA VAL A 530 29.62 2.89 -1.12
C VAL A 530 29.18 3.82 -2.24
N ALA A 531 28.44 3.34 -3.22
CA ALA A 531 27.85 4.17 -4.26
C ALA A 531 26.63 3.49 -4.91
N GLU A 532 25.79 4.32 -5.52
CA GLU A 532 24.70 3.92 -6.36
C GLU A 532 24.57 4.85 -7.57
N PHE A 533 24.35 4.25 -8.74
CA PHE A 533 23.90 4.95 -9.94
C PHE A 533 22.56 4.36 -10.34
N ARG A 534 21.61 5.22 -10.69
CA ARG A 534 20.29 4.78 -11.09
C ARG A 534 19.74 5.66 -12.21
N SER A 535 19.14 5.06 -13.23
CA SER A 535 18.48 5.81 -14.31
C SER A 535 17.39 4.98 -14.99
N ALA A 536 16.21 5.54 -15.10
CA ALA A 536 15.10 4.97 -15.86
C ALA A 536 15.27 5.09 -17.39
N TYR A 537 16.28 5.84 -17.86
CA TYR A 537 16.51 6.12 -19.28
C TYR A 537 17.77 5.46 -19.85
N VAL A 538 18.58 4.79 -19.03
CA VAL A 538 19.73 4.04 -19.46
C VAL A 538 19.33 2.62 -19.78
N SER A 539 19.38 2.26 -21.07
CA SER A 539 19.04 0.93 -21.54
C SER A 539 20.14 -0.09 -21.22
N HIS A 540 19.78 -1.38 -21.19
CA HIS A 540 20.72 -2.51 -21.05
C HIS A 540 21.82 -2.51 -22.11
N VAL A 541 21.59 -1.88 -23.28
CA VAL A 541 22.58 -1.74 -24.36
C VAL A 541 23.65 -0.72 -24.02
N GLU A 542 23.31 0.34 -23.29
CA GLU A 542 24.18 1.45 -22.92
C GLU A 542 24.81 1.29 -21.53
N ALA A 543 24.21 0.45 -20.68
CA ALA A 543 24.63 0.25 -19.29
C ALA A 543 26.12 -0.07 -19.14
N TYR A 544 26.73 -0.77 -20.12
CA TYR A 544 28.16 -1.12 -20.05
C TYR A 544 29.07 0.09 -19.87
N ALA A 545 28.75 1.24 -20.49
CA ALA A 545 29.58 2.43 -20.42
C ALA A 545 29.58 3.01 -18.98
N PHE A 546 28.42 3.05 -18.35
CA PHE A 546 28.27 3.50 -16.96
C PHE A 546 28.94 2.51 -15.99
N ILE A 547 28.74 1.22 -16.17
CA ILE A 547 29.39 0.18 -15.35
C ILE A 547 30.92 0.29 -15.44
N MET A 548 31.48 0.46 -16.64
CA MET A 548 32.92 0.59 -16.87
C MET A 548 33.47 1.86 -16.21
N CYS A 549 32.78 2.98 -16.33
CA CYS A 549 33.14 4.23 -15.68
C CYS A 549 33.22 4.08 -14.16
N ILE A 550 32.17 3.53 -13.55
CA ILE A 550 32.09 3.33 -12.10
C ILE A 550 33.14 2.31 -11.64
N ALA A 551 33.34 1.23 -12.38
CA ALA A 551 34.39 0.26 -12.10
C ALA A 551 35.80 0.88 -12.16
N ALA A 552 36.06 1.76 -13.13
CA ALA A 552 37.31 2.49 -13.23
C ALA A 552 37.49 3.49 -12.09
N TYR A 553 36.41 4.14 -11.66
CA TYR A 553 36.43 5.06 -10.49
C TYR A 553 36.83 4.33 -9.21
N TYR A 554 36.30 3.16 -8.95
CA TYR A 554 36.60 2.34 -7.78
C TYR A 554 37.87 1.47 -7.89
N SER A 555 38.57 1.48 -9.03
CA SER A 555 39.86 0.79 -9.23
C SER A 555 41.08 1.71 -9.11
N ARG A 556 40.91 3.03 -9.05
CA ARG A 556 41.97 4.02 -9.29
C ARG A 556 42.92 4.25 -8.10
N TYR A 557 42.58 3.85 -6.91
CA TYR A 557 43.40 4.09 -5.72
C TYR A 557 44.14 2.83 -5.27
N MET A 558 45.22 2.52 -5.99
CA MET A 558 46.19 1.52 -5.55
C MET A 558 47.56 2.21 -5.41
N GLU A 559 48.24 1.99 -4.29
CA GLU A 559 49.60 2.41 -4.10
C GLU A 559 50.52 1.79 -5.18
N ASP A 560 51.56 2.52 -5.59
CA ASP A 560 52.43 2.23 -6.75
C ASP A 560 53.06 0.83 -6.84
N SER A 561 52.85 -0.04 -5.88
CA SER A 561 53.45 -1.38 -5.81
C SER A 561 52.47 -2.54 -5.96
N THR A 562 51.17 -2.30 -6.05
CA THR A 562 50.14 -3.36 -6.19
C THR A 562 49.45 -3.32 -7.56
N PRO A 563 49.21 -4.43 -8.24
CA PRO A 563 48.49 -4.41 -9.52
C PRO A 563 47.06 -3.89 -9.30
N HIS A 564 46.64 -2.96 -10.16
CA HIS A 564 45.26 -2.45 -10.18
C HIS A 564 44.25 -3.60 -10.23
N ARG A 565 43.38 -3.66 -9.24
CA ARG A 565 42.29 -4.63 -9.19
C ARG A 565 40.98 -3.90 -9.49
N ASN A 566 40.46 -4.15 -10.68
CA ASN A 566 39.10 -3.66 -10.99
C ASN A 566 38.09 -4.35 -10.08
N PRO A 567 36.96 -3.72 -9.74
CA PRO A 567 35.85 -4.36 -9.04
C PRO A 567 35.40 -5.66 -9.71
N ILE A 568 34.76 -6.55 -8.98
CA ILE A 568 34.08 -7.71 -9.57
C ILE A 568 32.67 -7.26 -9.95
N VAL A 569 32.29 -7.44 -11.23
CA VAL A 569 31.00 -6.99 -11.76
C VAL A 569 30.08 -8.15 -12.03
N GLY A 570 28.96 -8.21 -11.34
CA GLY A 570 27.86 -9.14 -11.62
C GLY A 570 26.65 -8.40 -12.20
N VAL A 571 26.27 -8.76 -13.42
CA VAL A 571 25.09 -8.20 -14.08
C VAL A 571 23.97 -9.23 -14.03
N GLU A 572 22.77 -8.77 -13.68
CA GLU A 572 21.59 -9.62 -13.73
C GLU A 572 21.29 -10.07 -15.16
N GLN A 573 20.94 -11.33 -15.30
CA GLN A 573 20.61 -11.94 -16.59
C GLN A 573 19.19 -12.48 -16.57
N ILE A 574 18.26 -11.71 -17.13
CA ILE A 574 16.89 -12.13 -17.39
C ILE A 574 16.73 -12.30 -18.90
N ALA A 575 16.39 -13.51 -19.36
CA ALA A 575 16.04 -13.79 -20.76
C ALA A 575 16.98 -13.20 -21.83
N SER A 576 18.30 -13.12 -21.55
CA SER A 576 19.35 -12.58 -22.44
C SER A 576 19.55 -11.06 -22.42
N VAL A 577 18.84 -10.30 -21.63
CA VAL A 577 18.94 -8.83 -21.64
C VAL A 577 20.25 -8.36 -21.03
N GLY A 578 20.69 -8.90 -19.89
CA GLY A 578 21.98 -8.55 -19.25
C GLY A 578 23.23 -9.03 -19.98
N ASP A 579 23.13 -10.00 -20.88
CA ASP A 579 24.27 -10.54 -21.66
C ASP A 579 24.95 -9.46 -22.53
N VAL A 580 24.18 -8.47 -23.03
CA VAL A 580 24.68 -7.43 -23.93
C VAL A 580 25.73 -6.57 -23.25
N ALA A 581 25.46 -6.07 -22.04
CA ALA A 581 26.41 -5.25 -21.29
C ALA A 581 27.70 -6.01 -20.99
N GLN A 582 27.61 -7.26 -20.54
CA GLN A 582 28.78 -8.09 -20.27
C GLN A 582 29.61 -8.40 -21.52
N VAL A 583 28.97 -8.69 -22.66
CA VAL A 583 29.64 -8.93 -23.91
C VAL A 583 30.43 -7.70 -24.37
N GLN A 584 29.86 -6.51 -24.26
CA GLN A 584 30.54 -5.25 -24.58
C GLN A 584 31.73 -5.01 -23.65
N MET A 585 31.54 -5.12 -22.33
CA MET A 585 32.63 -4.98 -21.35
C MET A 585 33.78 -5.95 -21.64
N ARG A 586 33.49 -7.21 -22.01
CA ARG A 586 34.51 -8.17 -22.39
C ARG A 586 35.23 -7.82 -23.71
N LYS A 587 34.54 -7.25 -24.68
CA LYS A 587 35.15 -6.70 -25.89
C LYS A 587 36.12 -5.58 -25.57
N MET A 588 35.76 -4.73 -24.58
CA MET A 588 36.64 -3.66 -24.05
C MET A 588 37.78 -4.20 -23.18
N GLY A 589 37.88 -5.48 -22.94
CA GLY A 589 38.95 -6.10 -22.17
C GLY A 589 38.72 -6.24 -20.69
N TYR A 590 37.48 -6.00 -20.19
CA TYR A 590 37.14 -6.26 -18.80
C TYR A 590 37.09 -7.76 -18.52
N THR A 591 37.68 -8.23 -17.42
CA THR A 591 37.85 -9.67 -17.17
C THR A 591 37.35 -10.13 -15.79
N ARG A 592 37.03 -9.21 -14.87
CA ARG A 592 36.63 -9.57 -13.49
C ARG A 592 35.12 -9.69 -13.35
N PHE A 593 34.62 -10.86 -13.73
CA PHE A 593 33.24 -11.25 -13.55
C PHE A 593 33.15 -12.44 -12.59
N PRO A 594 32.08 -12.54 -11.77
CA PRO A 594 31.86 -13.70 -10.92
C PRO A 594 31.49 -14.92 -11.75
N SER A 595 31.95 -16.09 -11.32
CA SER A 595 31.53 -17.36 -11.90
C SER A 595 30.42 -17.94 -11.04
N PHE A 596 29.18 -17.53 -11.25
CA PHE A 596 28.05 -18.10 -10.55
C PHE A 596 27.68 -19.48 -11.06
N ILE A 597 27.25 -20.34 -10.14
CA ILE A 597 26.68 -21.63 -10.47
C ILE A 597 25.25 -21.40 -10.93
N ARG A 598 24.94 -21.79 -12.16
CA ARG A 598 23.58 -21.72 -12.65
C ARG A 598 22.77 -22.89 -12.09
N TYR A 599 21.68 -22.60 -11.43
CA TYR A 599 20.72 -23.59 -10.96
C TYR A 599 19.64 -23.82 -12.02
N ASP A 600 19.85 -24.80 -12.90
CA ASP A 600 18.86 -25.22 -13.89
C ASP A 600 18.16 -26.51 -13.39
N GLY A 601 16.95 -26.38 -12.86
CA GLY A 601 16.06 -27.49 -12.51
C GLY A 601 16.30 -28.15 -11.15
N LYS A 602 15.56 -29.22 -10.86
CA LYS A 602 15.47 -29.92 -9.57
C LYS A 602 16.78 -30.52 -9.02
N ASP A 603 17.85 -30.58 -9.81
CA ASP A 603 19.11 -31.21 -9.44
C ASP A 603 20.21 -30.17 -9.20
N LEU A 604 20.21 -29.58 -7.99
CA LEU A 604 21.19 -28.60 -7.51
C LEU A 604 22.65 -29.09 -7.53
N LYS A 605 22.88 -30.37 -7.74
CA LYS A 605 24.22 -31.01 -7.66
C LYS A 605 24.96 -31.13 -8.98
N LYS A 606 24.39 -30.89 -10.15
CA LYS A 606 24.94 -31.39 -11.39
C LYS A 606 25.35 -30.41 -12.50
N GLN A 607 25.06 -29.10 -12.42
CA GLN A 607 25.48 -28.22 -13.52
C GLN A 607 26.26 -27.01 -13.07
N LYS A 608 27.58 -27.05 -13.16
CA LYS A 608 28.44 -25.87 -13.20
C LYS A 608 28.29 -25.24 -14.58
N SER A 609 27.49 -24.20 -14.73
CA SER A 609 27.46 -23.39 -15.92
C SER A 609 28.74 -22.55 -16.00
N LYS A 610 29.35 -22.44 -17.18
CA LYS A 610 30.43 -21.50 -17.47
C LYS A 610 29.89 -20.08 -17.78
N LYS A 611 28.61 -19.84 -17.60
CA LYS A 611 28.02 -18.53 -17.85
C LYS A 611 28.38 -17.56 -16.71
N ILE A 612 28.70 -16.35 -17.10
CA ILE A 612 29.15 -15.24 -16.26
C ILE A 612 27.91 -14.38 -15.96
N GLY A 613 27.83 -13.82 -14.74
CA GLY A 613 26.71 -13.00 -14.28
C GLY A 613 25.66 -13.76 -13.51
N TRP A 614 24.77 -13.03 -12.83
CA TRP A 614 23.69 -13.62 -12.03
C TRP A 614 22.49 -13.92 -12.91
N TYR A 615 22.00 -15.15 -12.89
CA TYR A 615 20.82 -15.56 -13.64
C TYR A 615 19.62 -15.70 -12.69
N THR A 616 18.69 -14.74 -12.77
CA THR A 616 17.48 -14.75 -11.95
C THR A 616 16.43 -15.66 -12.55
N ASN A 617 15.95 -16.60 -11.76
CA ASN A 617 14.86 -17.50 -12.08
C ASN A 617 14.09 -17.87 -10.80
N VAL A 618 13.03 -18.67 -10.92
CA VAL A 618 12.18 -19.11 -9.81
C VAL A 618 12.95 -19.75 -8.65
N TRP A 619 14.13 -20.30 -8.90
CA TRP A 619 14.97 -20.96 -7.89
C TRP A 619 16.05 -20.05 -7.30
N SER A 620 16.65 -19.20 -8.12
CA SER A 620 17.74 -18.32 -7.69
C SER A 620 17.28 -17.01 -7.07
N ARG A 621 16.09 -16.51 -7.44
CA ARG A 621 15.52 -15.27 -6.88
C ARG A 621 15.32 -15.38 -5.36
N PRO A 622 14.68 -16.42 -4.81
CA PRO A 622 14.52 -16.52 -3.35
C PRO A 622 15.88 -16.58 -2.63
N ILE A 623 16.87 -17.29 -3.17
CA ILE A 623 18.21 -17.39 -2.56
C ILE A 623 18.87 -16.01 -2.48
N LEU A 624 18.77 -15.23 -3.54
CA LEU A 624 19.34 -13.87 -3.59
C LEU A 624 18.67 -12.96 -2.57
N VAL A 625 17.34 -12.91 -2.59
CA VAL A 625 16.54 -12.08 -1.69
C VAL A 625 16.74 -12.49 -0.24
N ASP A 626 16.62 -13.77 0.10
CA ASP A 626 16.75 -14.25 1.49
C ASP A 626 18.15 -14.00 2.05
N SER A 627 19.20 -14.12 1.20
CA SER A 627 20.58 -13.80 1.61
C SER A 627 20.72 -12.32 1.94
N PHE A 628 20.19 -11.43 1.11
CA PHE A 628 20.28 -9.99 1.32
C PHE A 628 19.47 -9.55 2.53
N VAL A 629 18.24 -10.02 2.65
CA VAL A 629 17.38 -9.77 3.83
C VAL A 629 18.09 -10.17 5.11
N HIS A 630 18.65 -11.39 5.13
CA HIS A 630 19.36 -11.88 6.30
C HIS A 630 20.59 -11.02 6.66
N SER A 631 21.34 -10.54 5.66
CA SER A 631 22.49 -9.66 5.88
C SER A 631 22.09 -8.30 6.44
N VAL A 632 21.00 -7.73 5.96
CA VAL A 632 20.46 -6.45 6.46
C VAL A 632 19.91 -6.61 7.86
N GLN A 633 19.06 -7.61 8.11
CA GLN A 633 18.46 -7.85 9.43
C GLN A 633 19.49 -8.13 10.53
N ASN A 634 20.63 -8.72 10.20
CA ASN A 634 21.69 -8.99 11.16
C ASN A 634 22.74 -7.85 11.22
N GLY A 635 22.53 -6.72 10.54
CA GLY A 635 23.46 -5.61 10.51
C GLY A 635 24.81 -5.97 9.84
N TRP A 636 24.84 -6.94 8.93
CA TRP A 636 26.03 -7.33 8.17
C TRP A 636 26.21 -6.55 6.89
N TYR A 637 25.17 -5.80 6.49
CA TYR A 637 25.19 -4.92 5.34
C TYR A 637 24.62 -3.55 5.73
N VAL A 638 25.32 -2.48 5.37
CA VAL A 638 24.91 -1.09 5.60
C VAL A 638 24.40 -0.52 4.27
N ILE A 639 23.15 -0.13 4.25
CA ILE A 639 22.54 0.59 3.14
C ILE A 639 22.71 2.08 3.37
N ASN A 640 23.19 2.79 2.37
CA ASN A 640 23.38 4.24 2.42
C ASN A 640 22.46 5.02 1.47
N SER A 641 21.94 4.37 0.43
CA SER A 641 21.00 5.01 -0.50
C SER A 641 19.62 5.17 0.13
N PRO A 642 19.09 6.40 0.24
CA PRO A 642 17.70 6.61 0.67
C PRO A 642 16.69 5.94 -0.26
N TRP A 643 17.00 5.86 -1.55
CA TRP A 643 16.15 5.19 -2.52
C TRP A 643 16.09 3.68 -2.29
N LEU A 644 17.24 3.03 -2.03
CA LEU A 644 17.27 1.60 -1.72
C LEU A 644 16.62 1.30 -0.35
N ILE A 645 16.78 2.19 0.64
CA ILE A 645 16.09 2.06 1.93
C ILE A 645 14.58 2.05 1.73
N ASP A 646 14.10 2.94 0.87
CA ASP A 646 12.69 3.05 0.56
C ASP A 646 12.17 1.80 -0.17
N GLU A 647 12.87 1.26 -1.18
CA GLU A 647 12.54 -0.03 -1.80
C GLU A 647 12.47 -1.17 -0.77
N CYS A 648 13.43 -1.24 0.16
CA CYS A 648 13.41 -2.25 1.21
C CYS A 648 12.21 -2.12 2.17
N LYS A 649 11.73 -0.91 2.42
CA LYS A 649 10.53 -0.67 3.21
C LYS A 649 9.26 -1.19 2.52
N HIS A 650 9.21 -1.10 1.18
CA HIS A 650 8.07 -1.50 0.34
C HIS A 650 8.20 -2.92 -0.23
N PHE A 651 9.21 -3.67 0.21
CA PHE A 651 9.40 -5.05 -0.20
C PHE A 651 8.70 -6.00 0.78
N GLU A 652 7.64 -6.66 0.33
CA GLU A 652 6.65 -7.29 1.18
C GLU A 652 6.47 -8.79 0.89
N VAL A 653 5.86 -9.49 1.86
CA VAL A 653 5.48 -10.89 1.71
C VAL A 653 4.06 -10.97 1.17
N HIS A 654 3.90 -11.46 -0.04
CA HIS A 654 2.60 -11.75 -0.65
C HIS A 654 2.29 -13.24 -0.62
N TYR A 655 1.03 -13.59 -0.44
CA TYR A 655 0.59 -14.98 -0.51
C TYR A 655 -0.22 -15.18 -1.80
N THR A 656 0.26 -16.09 -2.65
CA THR A 656 -0.48 -16.49 -3.88
C THR A 656 -1.82 -17.14 -3.52
N ALA A 657 -2.74 -17.21 -4.47
CA ALA A 657 -4.03 -17.90 -4.30
C ALA A 657 -3.90 -19.38 -3.86
N SER A 658 -2.73 -19.99 -4.06
CA SER A 658 -2.40 -21.34 -3.60
C SER A 658 -1.77 -21.38 -2.20
N GLY A 659 -1.68 -20.24 -1.50
CA GLY A 659 -1.07 -20.12 -0.17
C GLY A 659 0.47 -20.18 -0.16
N LYS A 660 1.12 -20.03 -1.32
CA LYS A 660 2.58 -19.99 -1.40
C LYS A 660 3.07 -18.57 -1.17
N GLU A 661 4.03 -18.41 -0.28
CA GLU A 661 4.74 -17.17 -0.02
C GLU A 661 5.53 -16.71 -1.25
N LYS A 662 5.43 -15.42 -1.57
CA LYS A 662 6.21 -14.73 -2.61
C LYS A 662 6.64 -13.39 -2.05
N LYS A 663 7.94 -13.08 -2.15
CA LYS A 663 8.51 -11.81 -1.73
C LYS A 663 8.66 -10.93 -2.96
N GLU A 664 7.99 -9.79 -2.97
CA GLU A 664 8.00 -8.84 -4.08
C GLU A 664 7.66 -7.43 -3.60
N HIS A 665 7.92 -6.45 -4.44
CA HIS A 665 7.55 -5.06 -4.16
C HIS A 665 6.03 -4.88 -4.16
N GLU A 666 5.57 -3.86 -3.47
CA GLU A 666 4.18 -3.38 -3.52
C GLU A 666 3.79 -2.97 -4.94
N GLU A 667 2.50 -3.09 -5.30
CA GLU A 667 2.03 -2.76 -6.65
C GLU A 667 2.26 -1.26 -6.95
N GLY A 668 3.10 -0.98 -7.94
CA GLY A 668 3.49 0.37 -8.35
C GLY A 668 4.86 0.82 -7.85
N GLU A 669 5.52 0.04 -6.99
CA GLU A 669 6.89 0.25 -6.53
C GLU A 669 7.88 -0.64 -7.31
N HIS A 670 9.18 -0.40 -7.12
CA HIS A 670 10.26 -1.07 -7.84
C HIS A 670 11.22 -1.78 -6.88
N ASP A 671 11.89 -2.85 -7.36
CA ASP A 671 12.91 -3.60 -6.61
C ASP A 671 14.28 -3.67 -7.30
N ASP A 672 14.50 -2.84 -8.33
CA ASP A 672 15.72 -2.81 -9.13
C ASP A 672 16.99 -2.57 -8.29
N GLY A 673 16.92 -1.65 -7.33
CA GLY A 673 18.01 -1.33 -6.42
C GLY A 673 18.30 -2.45 -5.44
N LEU A 674 17.26 -3.11 -4.95
CA LEU A 674 17.36 -4.26 -4.07
C LEU A 674 18.10 -5.41 -4.78
N PHE A 675 17.75 -5.71 -6.04
CA PHE A 675 18.43 -6.75 -6.81
C PHE A 675 19.88 -6.40 -7.12
N ALA A 676 20.17 -5.16 -7.52
CA ALA A 676 21.54 -4.70 -7.74
C ALA A 676 22.39 -4.81 -6.46
N ALA A 677 21.87 -4.39 -5.31
CA ALA A 677 22.56 -4.48 -4.03
C ALA A 677 22.77 -5.93 -3.58
N ALA A 678 21.75 -6.77 -3.72
CA ALA A 678 21.83 -8.19 -3.38
C ALA A 678 22.86 -8.95 -4.23
N ILE A 679 22.92 -8.66 -5.54
CA ILE A 679 23.96 -9.23 -6.44
C ILE A 679 25.34 -8.76 -6.00
N SER A 680 25.51 -7.48 -5.66
CA SER A 680 26.77 -6.95 -5.18
C SER A 680 27.23 -7.64 -3.88
N GLU A 681 26.33 -7.84 -2.93
CA GLU A 681 26.59 -8.45 -1.64
C GLU A 681 26.93 -9.94 -1.76
N ILE A 682 26.25 -10.69 -2.63
CA ILE A 682 26.53 -12.11 -2.84
C ILE A 682 27.91 -12.34 -3.43
N ILE A 683 28.40 -11.41 -4.29
CA ILE A 683 29.77 -11.42 -4.80
C ILE A 683 30.78 -11.25 -3.66
N VAL A 684 30.53 -10.35 -2.72
CA VAL A 684 31.39 -10.15 -1.55
C VAL A 684 31.46 -11.42 -0.70
N ASN A 685 30.35 -12.10 -0.49
CA ASN A 685 30.30 -13.33 0.28
C ASN A 685 31.09 -14.48 -0.41
N ASP A 686 31.00 -14.59 -1.71
CA ASP A 686 31.82 -15.53 -2.50
C ASP A 686 33.32 -15.23 -2.39
N LEU A 687 33.72 -13.95 -2.46
CA LEU A 687 35.11 -13.52 -2.27
C LEU A 687 35.63 -13.90 -0.87
N LYS A 688 34.84 -13.66 0.18
CA LYS A 688 35.21 -14.05 1.55
C LYS A 688 35.40 -15.56 1.66
N SER A 689 34.51 -16.36 1.09
CA SER A 689 34.58 -17.81 1.12
C SER A 689 35.80 -18.35 0.35
N MET A 690 36.14 -17.75 -0.78
CA MET A 690 37.34 -18.12 -1.57
C MET A 690 38.63 -17.78 -0.79
N THR A 691 38.67 -16.64 -0.13
CA THR A 691 39.82 -16.23 0.68
C THR A 691 40.04 -17.17 1.86
N GLU A 692 38.99 -17.58 2.56
CA GLU A 692 39.07 -18.56 3.66
C GLU A 692 39.50 -19.96 3.17
N ARG A 693 38.98 -20.41 2.03
CA ARG A 693 39.40 -21.69 1.41
C ARG A 693 40.87 -21.65 0.98
N SER A 694 41.33 -20.52 0.45
CA SER A 694 42.75 -20.31 0.09
C SER A 694 43.63 -20.35 1.33
N LYS A 695 43.25 -19.63 2.40
CA LYS A 695 43.97 -19.68 3.71
C LYS A 695 44.07 -21.08 4.28
N LYS A 696 43.00 -21.89 4.23
CA LYS A 696 42.98 -23.28 4.65
C LYS A 696 43.86 -24.21 3.79
N ARG A 697 44.01 -23.88 2.48
CA ARG A 697 44.71 -24.73 1.52
C ARG A 697 46.21 -24.47 1.45
N PHE A 698 46.66 -23.22 1.69
CA PHE A 698 48.04 -22.77 1.48
C PHE A 698 48.76 -22.33 2.78
N GLY A 699 48.15 -22.47 3.95
CA GLY A 699 48.76 -22.02 5.20
C GLY A 699 48.79 -20.50 5.38
N ALA A 700 48.88 -20.04 6.62
CA ALA A 700 48.81 -18.62 7.00
C ALA A 700 50.10 -17.80 6.71
N ALA A 701 50.95 -18.20 5.78
CA ALA A 701 52.17 -17.49 5.45
C ALA A 701 51.87 -16.48 4.32
N ASP A 702 52.21 -15.23 4.60
CA ASP A 702 52.22 -14.05 3.70
C ASP A 702 50.84 -13.59 3.10
N GLN A 703 50.01 -13.06 3.96
CA GLN A 703 49.07 -12.01 3.55
C GLN A 703 49.25 -10.81 4.46
N GLN A 704 49.78 -9.72 3.89
CA GLN A 704 49.68 -8.40 4.50
C GLN A 704 48.23 -8.12 4.78
N ALA A 705 47.89 -7.79 6.01
CA ALA A 705 46.56 -7.37 6.37
C ALA A 705 46.17 -6.16 5.50
N LEU A 706 45.03 -6.25 4.82
CA LEU A 706 44.46 -5.10 4.13
C LEU A 706 44.40 -3.92 5.12
N PRO A 707 44.78 -2.70 4.68
CA PRO A 707 44.67 -1.54 5.56
C PRO A 707 43.22 -1.41 6.03
N PRO A 708 43.00 -1.13 7.32
CA PRO A 708 41.65 -0.95 7.82
C PRO A 708 41.01 0.24 7.12
N ILE A 709 39.81 0.05 6.56
CA ILE A 709 38.95 1.20 6.31
C ILE A 709 38.71 1.83 7.68
N ASN A 710 39.09 3.08 7.83
CA ASN A 710 38.74 3.80 9.05
C ASN A 710 37.27 4.17 8.99
N VAL A 711 36.41 3.20 9.28
CA VAL A 711 34.95 3.31 9.25
C VAL A 711 34.49 4.39 10.24
N GLU A 712 35.22 4.58 11.35
CA GLU A 712 34.96 5.64 12.34
C GLU A 712 35.11 7.05 11.75
N LYS A 713 35.92 7.22 10.71
CA LYS A 713 36.06 8.50 10.01
C LYS A 713 34.86 8.81 9.10
N TYR A 714 34.10 7.79 8.69
CA TYR A 714 33.01 7.87 7.73
C TYR A 714 31.66 7.40 8.29
N ALA A 715 31.65 6.69 9.41
CA ALA A 715 30.47 6.23 10.12
C ALA A 715 30.24 7.08 11.37
N GLY A 716 29.25 7.95 11.34
CA GLY A 716 28.69 8.47 12.57
C GLY A 716 27.99 7.31 13.30
N ASN A 717 28.51 6.92 14.47
CA ASN A 717 27.97 5.92 15.38
C ASN A 717 27.47 4.60 14.74
N VAL A 718 28.42 3.73 14.43
CA VAL A 718 28.12 2.35 14.01
C VAL A 718 27.80 1.47 15.21
N PHE A 719 26.71 0.71 15.10
CA PHE A 719 26.25 -0.35 15.98
C PHE A 719 27.31 -1.02 16.84
N SER A 720 27.21 -0.87 18.15
CA SER A 720 27.85 -1.75 19.11
C SER A 720 26.92 -2.93 19.41
N THR A 721 26.64 -3.77 18.42
CA THR A 721 26.02 -5.05 18.70
C THR A 721 27.09 -6.02 19.17
N LYS A 722 26.91 -6.54 20.37
CA LYS A 722 27.67 -7.72 20.84
C LYS A 722 27.37 -8.88 19.88
N ARG A 723 28.32 -9.16 19.00
CA ARG A 723 28.27 -10.35 18.15
C ARG A 723 28.88 -11.51 18.90
N ASP A 724 28.07 -12.46 19.29
CA ASP A 724 28.52 -13.80 19.57
C ASP A 724 28.99 -14.47 18.27
N GLY A 725 30.18 -15.04 18.34
CA GLY A 725 31.07 -15.55 17.30
C GLY A 725 30.51 -16.42 16.18
N ASN A 726 29.56 -15.94 15.37
CA ASN A 726 29.00 -16.70 14.28
C ASN A 726 29.71 -16.47 12.93
N ARG A 727 29.97 -17.60 12.27
CA ARG A 727 30.60 -17.78 10.96
C ARG A 727 29.90 -16.94 9.88
N ALA A 728 30.71 -16.36 8.99
CA ALA A 728 30.21 -15.93 7.69
C ALA A 728 29.57 -17.13 6.98
N ILE A 729 28.30 -17.04 6.64
CA ILE A 729 27.57 -18.08 5.92
C ILE A 729 28.05 -18.09 4.47
N SER A 730 28.57 -19.24 4.00
CA SER A 730 28.93 -19.40 2.61
C SER A 730 27.68 -19.70 1.76
N MET A 731 27.76 -19.43 0.46
CA MET A 731 26.70 -19.84 -0.50
C MET A 731 26.31 -21.32 -0.35
N SER A 732 27.27 -22.19 -0.02
CA SER A 732 27.02 -23.61 0.26
C SER A 732 26.21 -23.82 1.54
N ASP A 733 26.36 -22.98 2.55
CA ASP A 733 25.64 -23.13 3.83
C ASP A 733 24.17 -22.66 3.68
N ILE A 734 23.93 -21.62 2.89
CA ILE A 734 22.58 -21.15 2.55
C ILE A 734 21.83 -22.21 1.74
N ILE A 735 22.49 -22.84 0.78
CA ILE A 735 21.91 -23.93 -0.05
C ILE A 735 21.55 -25.14 0.80
N TYR A 736 22.38 -25.50 1.78
CA TYR A 736 22.12 -26.64 2.66
C TYR A 736 21.01 -26.35 3.68
N SER A 737 20.84 -25.11 4.14
CA SER A 737 19.74 -24.76 5.04
C SER A 737 18.38 -24.75 4.33
N SER A 738 18.32 -24.23 3.10
CA SER A 738 17.08 -24.23 2.31
C SER A 738 16.65 -25.62 1.83
N THR A 739 17.60 -26.54 1.58
CA THR A 739 17.28 -27.93 1.24
C THR A 739 16.81 -28.77 2.42
N ALA A 740 17.25 -28.45 3.65
CA ALA A 740 16.81 -29.13 4.86
C ALA A 740 15.35 -28.77 5.23
N GLU A 741 14.89 -27.57 4.89
CA GLU A 741 13.49 -27.19 5.05
C GLU A 741 12.59 -27.79 3.97
N LEU A 742 13.07 -27.90 2.74
CA LEU A 742 12.32 -28.53 1.63
C LEU A 742 12.06 -30.03 1.83
N ASP A 743 12.94 -30.74 2.56
CA ASP A 743 12.74 -32.16 2.89
C ASP A 743 11.77 -32.39 4.08
N ARG A 744 11.39 -31.33 4.84
CA ARG A 744 10.32 -31.39 5.84
C ARG A 744 8.91 -31.31 5.28
N TRP A 745 8.77 -30.93 4.01
CA TRP A 745 7.47 -30.80 3.33
C TRP A 745 7.25 -31.86 2.25
N ARG A 746 8.02 -32.91 2.29
CA ARG A 746 7.75 -34.21 1.64
C ARG A 746 7.20 -35.20 2.64
#